data_0ce3e64edf15caea9714f4a990e0bcad
#
_entry.id   0ce3e64edf15caea9714f4a990e0bcad
#
_cell.length_a   1.000
_cell.length_b   1.000
_cell.length_c   1.000
_cell.angle_alpha   90.00
_cell.angle_beta   90.00
_cell.angle_gamma   90.00
#
_symmetry.space_group_name_H-M   'P 1'
#
loop_
_entity.id
_entity.type
_entity.pdbx_description
1 polymer ?
#
loop_
_entity_poly.entity_id
_entity_poly.type
_entity_poly.pdbx_seq_one_letter_code
_entity_poly.pdbx_strand_id
1 'polypeptide(L)'
;MKNFLLSLNSGVSDKNLEQEEKKLVQTLFKARALELKRGLYFLSPNFFVGRMDVSSRGTGFLEVFDPSYKSKDILIEQSDLNGASRGDFVLVKRDKARGFRAKGRVVATLKAAHESSIVYIKKVDKRFVGINLRSGLAQILPISQKALKDLPKHAVLLVDNNIGQIVEVLGSLEDPLVDEKIALLHYNKNEFFSKIAEQEALSHGDLVDKSLYPDRLDLTHLPFCTIDPIDAKDFDDAIYFDKENFTLYVAIADVSEYVYPYGQVDKEAKERGFSIYFPHKSIPMLPRSLSENICSLKPNEDRLSFCFIIKIDPKTLEVEKSDLKEVIIKSFKRFNYDEIDAYLEGLSAKNSEDETVLNWLLPLNKTIKRVRKKRLLEGFEFYSVDVRMKLDENSLLTSTRIEKETSSHSLIEDCMLLANICAAKELKKGIFRNHEAPSFEKIINLLNELSLIGIKKNFSPDLNELITSIQDEADSLNIREDVDKLIIKSQKRALYGEYSKGHFGLGFKTYSHFTSPIRRYSDLLLHRLLKAKKDEKLTRFLLQDIEKLCEDLSKLEREADKVAWEFMDRKFARWADGEIGKSFKSIVTDSGKNGIARLDDEIKGARIFLLNENAPLLKRVLVKIVSVDIAMAKIYGRVVEVLN
;
A
#
# COMPACT_ATOMS: atom_id res chain seq x y z
N MET A 1 12.78 9.86 -23.47
CA MET A 1 12.79 11.27 -23.01
C MET A 1 14.06 11.67 -22.24
N LYS A 2 14.42 11.04 -21.07
CA LYS A 2 15.64 11.42 -20.30
C LYS A 2 16.90 11.40 -21.17
N ASN A 3 17.12 10.34 -21.94
CA ASN A 3 18.28 10.21 -22.84
C ASN A 3 18.29 11.28 -23.93
N PHE A 4 17.12 11.62 -24.48
CA PHE A 4 16.98 12.70 -25.44
C PHE A 4 17.32 14.08 -24.83
N LEU A 5 16.85 14.37 -23.64
CA LEU A 5 17.17 15.62 -22.94
C LEU A 5 18.67 15.74 -22.61
N LEU A 6 19.32 14.61 -22.30
CA LEU A 6 20.78 14.56 -22.09
C LEU A 6 21.55 14.80 -23.41
N SER A 7 21.05 14.28 -24.53
CA SER A 7 21.72 14.46 -25.82
C SER A 7 21.74 15.93 -26.30
N LEU A 8 20.84 16.78 -25.80
CA LEU A 8 20.86 18.22 -26.05
C LEU A 8 22.14 18.93 -25.56
N ASN A 9 22.86 18.33 -24.61
CA ASN A 9 24.15 18.86 -24.18
C ASN A 9 25.26 18.59 -25.19
N SER A 10 25.11 17.55 -26.00
CA SER A 10 26.07 17.15 -27.08
C SER A 10 25.65 17.63 -28.45
N GLY A 11 24.42 18.13 -28.59
CA GLY A 11 23.83 18.60 -29.85
C GLY A 11 22.93 17.55 -30.52
N VAL A 12 21.72 17.95 -30.87
CA VAL A 12 20.70 17.10 -31.50
C VAL A 12 20.30 17.69 -32.87
N SER A 13 20.29 16.84 -33.91
CA SER A 13 19.82 17.20 -35.25
C SER A 13 18.29 17.07 -35.33
N ASP A 14 17.64 17.94 -36.10
CA ASP A 14 16.21 17.90 -36.37
C ASP A 14 15.76 16.81 -37.36
N LYS A 15 16.74 16.22 -38.09
CA LYS A 15 16.44 15.34 -39.23
C LYS A 15 15.78 13.99 -38.89
N ASN A 16 15.93 13.48 -37.63
CA ASN A 16 15.45 12.15 -37.22
C ASN A 16 14.72 12.16 -35.91
N LEU A 17 14.02 13.24 -35.55
CA LEU A 17 13.29 13.36 -34.30
C LEU A 17 11.95 12.64 -34.39
N GLU A 18 11.62 11.88 -33.35
CA GLU A 18 10.30 11.32 -33.13
C GLU A 18 9.26 12.42 -32.82
N GLN A 19 8.00 12.11 -32.94
CA GLN A 19 6.92 13.10 -32.77
C GLN A 19 6.92 13.77 -31.39
N GLU A 20 7.22 13.01 -30.33
CA GLU A 20 7.37 13.53 -28.95
C GLU A 20 8.60 14.43 -28.81
N GLU A 21 9.72 14.05 -29.43
CA GLU A 21 10.96 14.82 -29.38
C GLU A 21 10.80 16.15 -30.12
N LYS A 22 10.09 16.18 -31.26
CA LYS A 22 9.73 17.43 -31.99
C LYS A 22 8.92 18.39 -31.11
N LYS A 23 7.94 17.87 -30.34
CA LYS A 23 7.16 18.69 -29.39
C LYS A 23 8.03 19.28 -28.29
N LEU A 24 8.98 18.48 -27.76
CA LEU A 24 9.93 18.93 -26.74
C LEU A 24 10.85 20.03 -27.28
N VAL A 25 11.43 19.85 -28.46
CA VAL A 25 12.27 20.87 -29.12
C VAL A 25 11.49 22.17 -29.31
N GLN A 26 10.22 22.09 -29.75
CA GLN A 26 9.36 23.28 -29.88
C GLN A 26 9.12 23.98 -28.54
N THR A 27 8.89 23.21 -27.45
CA THR A 27 8.69 23.76 -26.12
C THR A 27 9.96 24.46 -25.63
N LEU A 28 11.11 23.83 -25.78
CA LEU A 28 12.41 24.37 -25.39
C LEU A 28 12.78 25.61 -26.23
N PHE A 29 12.43 25.60 -27.50
CA PHE A 29 12.65 26.73 -28.39
C PHE A 29 11.78 27.94 -28.02
N LYS A 30 10.50 27.72 -27.74
CA LYS A 30 9.59 28.77 -27.23
C LYS A 30 10.10 29.36 -25.92
N ALA A 31 10.69 28.54 -25.05
CA ALA A 31 11.31 28.96 -23.80
C ALA A 31 12.65 29.70 -23.97
N ARG A 32 13.14 29.84 -25.19
CA ARG A 32 14.47 30.38 -25.55
C ARG A 32 15.62 29.64 -24.83
N ALA A 33 15.45 28.36 -24.65
CA ALA A 33 16.39 27.48 -23.95
C ALA A 33 17.33 26.72 -24.90
N LEU A 34 17.12 26.84 -26.22
CA LEU A 34 17.95 26.20 -27.23
C LEU A 34 18.75 27.21 -28.04
N GLU A 35 19.98 26.83 -28.34
CA GLU A 35 20.87 27.50 -29.29
C GLU A 35 21.06 26.58 -30.50
N LEU A 36 20.90 27.15 -31.71
CA LEU A 36 21.19 26.45 -32.98
C LEU A 36 22.61 26.73 -33.42
N LYS A 37 23.48 25.72 -33.44
CA LYS A 37 24.87 25.82 -33.91
C LYS A 37 25.14 24.71 -34.92
N ARG A 38 25.53 25.09 -36.14
CA ARG A 38 25.88 24.15 -37.24
C ARG A 38 24.78 23.11 -37.53
N GLY A 39 23.51 23.51 -37.46
CA GLY A 39 22.37 22.60 -37.69
C GLY A 39 22.04 21.64 -36.57
N LEU A 40 22.61 21.85 -35.37
CA LEU A 40 22.32 21.09 -34.16
C LEU A 40 21.76 22.00 -33.09
N TYR A 41 20.76 21.47 -32.33
CA TYR A 41 20.19 22.13 -31.17
C TYR A 41 21.01 21.78 -29.93
N PHE A 42 21.42 22.80 -29.17
CA PHE A 42 22.09 22.69 -27.89
C PHE A 42 21.27 23.36 -26.78
N LEU A 43 21.29 22.81 -25.58
CA LEU A 43 20.74 23.48 -24.44
C LEU A 43 21.62 24.69 -24.06
N SER A 44 21.00 25.88 -23.88
CA SER A 44 21.74 27.10 -23.54
C SER A 44 22.31 27.01 -22.11
N PRO A 45 23.50 27.59 -21.83
CA PRO A 45 24.29 27.36 -20.61
C PRO A 45 23.58 27.73 -19.28
N ASN A 46 22.57 28.58 -19.32
CA ASN A 46 21.81 29.00 -18.12
C ASN A 46 20.55 28.16 -17.86
N PHE A 47 20.30 27.15 -18.72
CA PHE A 47 19.16 26.28 -18.57
C PHE A 47 19.61 24.86 -18.19
N PHE A 48 18.82 24.25 -17.30
CA PHE A 48 19.06 22.91 -16.81
C PHE A 48 17.79 22.10 -16.96
N VAL A 49 17.94 20.85 -17.35
CA VAL A 49 16.87 19.87 -17.37
C VAL A 49 17.10 18.84 -16.27
N GLY A 50 16.04 18.48 -15.57
CA GLY A 50 16.16 17.54 -14.45
C GLY A 50 14.81 17.12 -13.92
N ARG A 51 14.86 16.34 -12.86
CA ARG A 51 13.70 15.88 -12.10
C ARG A 51 13.45 16.81 -10.92
N MET A 52 12.21 17.21 -10.74
CA MET A 52 11.81 18.03 -9.61
C MET A 52 11.60 17.17 -8.37
N ASP A 53 12.21 17.51 -7.24
CA ASP A 53 11.80 17.10 -5.91
C ASP A 53 11.19 18.31 -5.20
N VAL A 54 10.06 18.11 -4.50
CA VAL A 54 9.37 19.18 -3.76
C VAL A 54 9.20 18.72 -2.32
N SER A 55 9.74 19.51 -1.39
CA SER A 55 9.59 19.26 0.04
C SER A 55 8.15 19.47 0.52
N SER A 56 7.81 18.94 1.69
CA SER A 56 6.51 19.17 2.34
C SER A 56 6.23 20.65 2.64
N ARG A 57 7.25 21.51 2.61
CA ARG A 57 7.15 22.97 2.79
C ARG A 57 7.03 23.75 1.48
N GLY A 58 6.90 23.06 0.34
CA GLY A 58 6.77 23.70 -0.97
C GLY A 58 8.08 24.16 -1.60
N THR A 59 9.24 23.92 -1.00
CA THR A 59 10.53 24.24 -1.62
C THR A 59 10.91 23.16 -2.62
N GLY A 60 11.23 23.52 -3.86
CA GLY A 60 11.69 22.63 -4.91
C GLY A 60 13.21 22.47 -4.96
N PHE A 61 13.63 21.30 -5.42
CA PHE A 61 15.02 20.95 -5.68
C PHE A 61 15.09 20.25 -7.04
N LEU A 62 15.89 20.78 -7.96
CA LEU A 62 16.11 20.15 -9.25
C LEU A 62 17.28 19.19 -9.17
N GLU A 63 17.00 17.90 -9.27
CA GLU A 63 17.98 16.86 -9.57
C GLU A 63 18.35 16.96 -11.06
N VAL A 64 19.50 17.58 -11.37
CA VAL A 64 19.94 17.81 -12.74
C VAL A 64 20.29 16.49 -13.42
N PHE A 65 19.83 16.26 -14.64
CA PHE A 65 20.11 15.03 -15.38
C PHE A 65 21.55 14.92 -15.87
N ASP A 66 22.24 16.04 -16.10
CA ASP A 66 23.61 16.07 -16.60
C ASP A 66 24.59 15.50 -15.56
N PRO A 67 25.25 14.36 -15.82
CA PRO A 67 26.21 13.77 -14.89
C PRO A 67 27.45 14.64 -14.63
N SER A 68 27.72 15.58 -15.52
CA SER A 68 28.84 16.53 -15.37
C SER A 68 28.56 17.63 -14.34
N TYR A 69 27.28 17.81 -13.97
CA TYR A 69 26.85 18.76 -12.95
C TYR A 69 27.17 18.22 -11.56
N LYS A 70 28.29 18.63 -10.99
CA LYS A 70 28.79 18.15 -9.68
C LYS A 70 28.36 18.99 -8.48
N SER A 71 27.55 20.03 -8.70
CA SER A 71 27.04 20.89 -7.63
C SER A 71 25.81 20.28 -6.95
N LYS A 72 25.45 20.80 -5.76
CA LYS A 72 24.18 20.45 -5.11
C LYS A 72 22.98 20.83 -5.99
N ASP A 73 21.84 20.15 -5.81
CA ASP A 73 20.59 20.44 -6.50
C ASP A 73 20.26 21.94 -6.53
N ILE A 74 19.70 22.39 -7.65
CA ILE A 74 19.28 23.79 -7.80
C ILE A 74 18.04 24.00 -6.95
N LEU A 75 18.10 24.96 -6.03
CA LEU A 75 16.99 25.32 -5.15
C LEU A 75 15.97 26.19 -5.91
N ILE A 76 14.70 25.87 -5.78
CA ILE A 76 13.58 26.57 -6.42
C ILE A 76 12.62 27.00 -5.31
N GLU A 77 12.39 28.29 -5.19
CA GLU A 77 11.44 28.81 -4.22
C GLU A 77 9.99 28.46 -4.64
N GLN A 78 9.08 28.39 -3.70
CA GLN A 78 7.69 28.00 -3.95
C GLN A 78 7.02 28.86 -5.04
N SER A 79 7.30 30.16 -5.05
CA SER A 79 6.82 31.11 -6.06
C SER A 79 7.36 30.84 -7.47
N ASP A 80 8.51 30.17 -7.59
CA ASP A 80 9.24 29.92 -8.81
C ASP A 80 9.04 28.49 -9.39
N LEU A 81 8.18 27.68 -8.73
CA LEU A 81 7.85 26.32 -9.19
C LEU A 81 7.02 26.30 -10.47
N ASN A 82 6.33 27.38 -10.81
CA ASN A 82 5.49 27.52 -12.02
C ASN A 82 4.55 26.31 -12.25
N GLY A 83 3.93 25.82 -11.16
CA GLY A 83 3.02 24.67 -11.17
C GLY A 83 3.69 23.29 -11.21
N ALA A 84 5.02 23.21 -11.28
CA ALA A 84 5.73 21.95 -11.28
C ALA A 84 5.58 21.21 -9.95
N SER A 85 5.42 19.90 -10.05
CA SER A 85 5.20 18.98 -8.95
C SER A 85 6.37 18.01 -8.78
N ARG A 86 6.37 17.30 -7.65
CA ARG A 86 7.38 16.27 -7.36
C ARG A 86 7.37 15.18 -8.43
N GLY A 87 8.54 14.90 -8.99
CA GLY A 87 8.73 13.87 -10.01
C GLY A 87 8.67 14.39 -11.45
N ASP A 88 8.18 15.63 -11.67
CA ASP A 88 8.12 16.23 -12.99
C ASP A 88 9.52 16.39 -13.61
N PHE A 89 9.61 16.18 -14.91
CA PHE A 89 10.78 16.59 -15.69
C PHE A 89 10.58 18.04 -16.12
N VAL A 90 11.47 18.91 -15.70
CA VAL A 90 11.32 20.35 -15.88
C VAL A 90 12.53 20.99 -16.54
N LEU A 91 12.27 22.11 -17.20
CA LEU A 91 13.27 23.06 -17.66
C LEU A 91 13.38 24.17 -16.62
N VAL A 92 14.56 24.34 -16.05
CA VAL A 92 14.87 25.36 -15.07
C VAL A 92 15.86 26.36 -15.65
N LYS A 93 15.58 27.65 -15.49
CA LYS A 93 16.53 28.71 -15.74
C LYS A 93 17.23 29.07 -14.44
N ARG A 94 18.56 28.95 -14.43
CA ARG A 94 19.39 29.32 -13.28
C ARG A 94 19.51 30.83 -13.16
N ASP A 95 19.35 31.34 -11.95
CA ASP A 95 19.58 32.73 -11.64
C ASP A 95 21.08 33.01 -11.49
N LYS A 96 21.48 34.28 -11.71
CA LYS A 96 22.86 34.72 -11.46
C LYS A 96 23.20 34.52 -9.99
N ALA A 97 24.26 33.76 -9.70
CA ALA A 97 24.61 33.34 -8.35
C ALA A 97 24.83 34.52 -7.39
N ARG A 98 24.01 34.59 -6.35
CA ARG A 98 24.27 35.34 -5.12
C ARG A 98 24.18 34.35 -3.96
N GLY A 99 25.30 33.74 -3.52
CA GLY A 99 25.36 32.82 -2.40
C GLY A 99 25.91 31.42 -2.72
N PHE A 100 26.02 30.57 -1.69
CA PHE A 100 26.65 29.25 -1.74
C PHE A 100 25.82 28.15 -2.45
N ARG A 101 24.54 28.38 -2.77
CA ARG A 101 23.69 27.42 -3.45
C ARG A 101 23.06 28.02 -4.69
N ALA A 102 23.07 27.25 -5.78
CA ALA A 102 22.41 27.67 -7.01
C ALA A 102 20.89 27.78 -6.80
N LYS A 103 20.31 28.90 -7.23
CA LYS A 103 18.86 29.12 -7.28
C LYS A 103 18.41 29.19 -8.74
N GLY A 104 17.15 28.87 -8.98
CA GLY A 104 16.56 28.94 -10.30
C GLY A 104 15.03 28.96 -10.25
N ARG A 105 14.42 29.10 -11.42
CA ARG A 105 12.97 29.07 -11.59
C ARG A 105 12.58 28.10 -12.69
N VAL A 106 11.46 27.40 -12.51
CA VAL A 106 10.88 26.53 -13.53
C VAL A 106 10.34 27.40 -14.67
N VAL A 107 10.79 27.09 -15.89
CA VAL A 107 10.35 27.77 -17.11
C VAL A 107 9.25 26.99 -17.81
N ALA A 108 9.37 25.66 -17.81
CA ALA A 108 8.38 24.75 -18.39
C ALA A 108 8.46 23.37 -17.74
N THR A 109 7.32 22.71 -17.59
CA THR A 109 7.24 21.26 -17.35
C THR A 109 7.34 20.55 -18.68
N LEU A 110 8.36 19.70 -18.84
CA LEU A 110 8.63 18.95 -20.08
C LEU A 110 7.89 17.62 -20.11
N LYS A 111 7.71 17.01 -18.94
CA LYS A 111 6.88 15.83 -18.71
C LYS A 111 6.36 15.88 -17.30
N ALA A 112 5.06 15.85 -17.15
CA ALA A 112 4.43 15.70 -15.85
C ALA A 112 4.69 14.29 -15.31
N ALA A 113 4.97 14.18 -14.01
CA ALA A 113 5.11 12.90 -13.31
C ALA A 113 3.76 12.15 -13.25
N HIS A 114 2.68 12.92 -13.24
CA HIS A 114 1.31 12.44 -13.29
C HIS A 114 0.61 13.00 -14.52
N GLU A 115 -0.04 12.15 -15.27
CA GLU A 115 -0.77 12.54 -16.48
C GLU A 115 -1.94 13.46 -16.16
N SER A 116 -2.49 13.35 -14.96
CA SER A 116 -3.58 14.19 -14.47
C SER A 116 -3.30 14.76 -13.08
N SER A 117 -3.98 15.84 -12.74
CA SER A 117 -4.01 16.43 -11.41
C SER A 117 -5.46 16.67 -10.97
N ILE A 118 -5.68 16.63 -9.66
CA ILE A 118 -6.96 16.97 -9.06
C ILE A 118 -6.83 18.37 -8.44
N VAL A 119 -7.71 19.25 -8.86
CA VAL A 119 -7.76 20.62 -8.36
C VAL A 119 -9.16 20.94 -7.84
N TYR A 120 -9.27 21.83 -6.85
CA TYR A 120 -10.56 22.42 -6.51
C TYR A 120 -10.58 23.90 -6.86
N ILE A 121 -11.74 24.40 -7.22
CA ILE A 121 -11.89 25.80 -7.63
C ILE A 121 -12.01 26.69 -6.38
N LYS A 122 -11.15 27.71 -6.32
CA LYS A 122 -11.16 28.72 -5.26
C LYS A 122 -11.09 30.11 -5.86
N LYS A 123 -11.82 31.06 -5.30
CA LYS A 123 -11.73 32.47 -5.68
C LYS A 123 -10.58 33.13 -4.90
N VAL A 124 -9.59 33.64 -5.63
CA VAL A 124 -8.44 34.37 -5.09
C VAL A 124 -8.39 35.74 -5.83
N ASP A 125 -8.34 36.82 -5.12
CA ASP A 125 -8.23 38.18 -5.67
C ASP A 125 -9.19 38.48 -6.85
N LYS A 126 -10.46 38.14 -6.71
CA LYS A 126 -11.53 38.28 -7.72
C LYS A 126 -11.44 37.30 -8.93
N ARG A 127 -10.45 36.41 -9.01
CA ARG A 127 -10.33 35.38 -10.06
C ARG A 127 -10.55 34.00 -9.49
N PHE A 128 -11.11 33.11 -10.30
CA PHE A 128 -11.18 31.69 -9.98
C PHE A 128 -9.90 31.01 -10.44
N VAL A 129 -9.30 30.24 -9.56
CA VAL A 129 -8.09 29.43 -9.81
C VAL A 129 -8.32 28.02 -9.33
N GLY A 130 -7.64 27.04 -9.94
CA GLY A 130 -7.58 25.68 -9.42
C GLY A 130 -6.50 25.59 -8.35
N ILE A 131 -6.82 25.05 -7.20
CA ILE A 131 -5.82 24.71 -6.17
C ILE A 131 -5.58 23.20 -6.25
N ASN A 132 -4.36 22.80 -6.51
CA ASN A 132 -3.98 21.40 -6.61
C ASN A 132 -4.08 20.73 -5.24
N LEU A 133 -4.85 19.65 -5.12
CA LEU A 133 -5.13 18.95 -3.86
C LEU A 133 -3.94 18.17 -3.29
N ARG A 134 -2.87 18.00 -4.09
CA ARG A 134 -1.65 17.33 -3.63
C ARG A 134 -0.57 18.29 -3.17
N SER A 135 -0.41 19.41 -3.88
CA SER A 135 0.65 20.39 -3.60
C SER A 135 0.16 21.63 -2.84
N GLY A 136 -1.15 21.90 -2.83
CA GLY A 136 -1.74 23.13 -2.30
C GLY A 136 -1.46 24.37 -3.17
N LEU A 137 -0.81 24.22 -4.33
CA LEU A 137 -0.42 25.32 -5.19
C LEU A 137 -1.54 25.75 -6.14
N ALA A 138 -1.62 27.03 -6.42
CA ALA A 138 -2.55 27.58 -7.39
C ALA A 138 -2.10 27.22 -8.83
N GLN A 139 -3.05 26.75 -9.63
CA GLN A 139 -2.89 26.43 -11.04
C GLN A 139 -3.88 27.24 -11.87
N ILE A 140 -3.38 27.92 -12.89
CA ILE A 140 -4.24 28.61 -13.86
C ILE A 140 -4.81 27.55 -14.80
N LEU A 141 -6.14 27.50 -14.88
CA LEU A 141 -6.83 26.58 -15.78
C LEU A 141 -7.12 27.30 -17.11
N PRO A 142 -6.98 26.61 -18.25
CA PRO A 142 -7.22 27.19 -19.58
C PRO A 142 -8.74 27.27 -19.88
N ILE A 143 -9.49 27.83 -18.96
CA ILE A 143 -10.96 27.95 -19.00
C ILE A 143 -11.33 29.39 -18.69
N SER A 144 -12.43 29.85 -19.31
CA SER A 144 -12.93 31.19 -19.06
C SER A 144 -13.38 31.36 -17.61
N GLN A 145 -13.17 32.54 -17.04
CA GLN A 145 -13.64 32.85 -15.68
C GLN A 145 -15.17 32.73 -15.56
N LYS A 146 -15.90 32.91 -16.66
CA LYS A 146 -17.36 32.69 -16.70
C LYS A 146 -17.68 31.21 -16.50
N ALA A 147 -17.05 30.32 -17.26
CA ALA A 147 -17.29 28.88 -17.11
C ALA A 147 -16.89 28.35 -15.73
N LEU A 148 -15.78 28.86 -15.14
CA LEU A 148 -15.40 28.50 -13.77
C LEU A 148 -16.40 28.99 -12.72
N LYS A 149 -17.08 30.12 -12.97
CA LYS A 149 -18.13 30.65 -12.08
C LYS A 149 -19.40 29.80 -12.10
N ASP A 150 -19.68 29.16 -13.22
CA ASP A 150 -20.89 28.34 -13.40
C ASP A 150 -20.75 26.93 -12.81
N LEU A 151 -19.53 26.56 -12.35
CA LEU A 151 -19.28 25.31 -11.63
C LEU A 151 -19.82 25.39 -10.18
N PRO A 152 -20.12 24.24 -9.55
CA PRO A 152 -20.45 24.19 -8.13
C PRO A 152 -19.38 24.88 -7.27
N LYS A 153 -19.81 25.43 -6.14
CA LYS A 153 -18.86 26.04 -5.19
C LYS A 153 -17.82 25.01 -4.77
N HIS A 154 -16.54 25.40 -4.81
CA HIS A 154 -15.40 24.53 -4.54
C HIS A 154 -15.41 23.22 -5.38
N ALA A 155 -15.86 23.32 -6.66
CA ALA A 155 -15.85 22.17 -7.58
C ALA A 155 -14.47 21.51 -7.63
N VAL A 156 -14.46 20.19 -7.54
CA VAL A 156 -13.27 19.34 -7.66
C VAL A 156 -13.20 18.81 -9.08
N LEU A 157 -12.09 19.06 -9.75
CA LEU A 157 -11.89 18.77 -11.16
C LEU A 157 -10.69 17.84 -11.37
N LEU A 158 -10.85 16.87 -12.25
CA LEU A 158 -9.72 16.11 -12.83
C LEU A 158 -9.23 16.87 -14.06
N VAL A 159 -7.95 17.21 -14.09
CA VAL A 159 -7.31 17.99 -15.15
C VAL A 159 -6.20 17.17 -15.79
N ASP A 160 -6.21 17.04 -17.13
CA ASP A 160 -5.09 16.48 -17.88
C ASP A 160 -3.92 17.47 -17.88
N ASN A 161 -2.80 17.07 -17.32
CA ASN A 161 -1.62 17.94 -17.18
C ASN A 161 -0.87 18.18 -18.48
N ASN A 162 -1.05 17.32 -19.50
CA ASN A 162 -0.35 17.46 -20.79
C ASN A 162 -1.01 18.51 -21.68
N ILE A 163 -2.35 18.59 -21.64
CA ILE A 163 -3.13 19.51 -22.46
C ILE A 163 -3.83 20.60 -21.65
N GLY A 164 -3.82 20.47 -20.31
CA GLY A 164 -4.42 21.44 -19.39
C GLY A 164 -5.96 21.45 -19.41
N GLN A 165 -6.60 20.43 -20.00
CA GLN A 165 -8.06 20.37 -20.11
C GLN A 165 -8.70 19.68 -18.91
N ILE A 166 -9.93 20.12 -18.57
CA ILE A 166 -10.75 19.38 -17.61
C ILE A 166 -11.23 18.09 -18.27
N VAL A 167 -10.93 16.97 -17.61
CA VAL A 167 -11.39 15.64 -18.00
C VAL A 167 -12.75 15.36 -17.40
N GLU A 168 -12.93 15.70 -16.11
CA GLU A 168 -14.13 15.37 -15.35
C GLU A 168 -14.35 16.36 -14.20
N VAL A 169 -15.63 16.62 -13.87
CA VAL A 169 -16.07 17.29 -12.64
C VAL A 169 -16.41 16.21 -11.63
N LEU A 170 -15.55 16.00 -10.62
CA LEU A 170 -15.68 14.92 -9.65
C LEU A 170 -16.79 15.17 -8.63
N GLY A 171 -17.10 16.44 -8.36
CA GLY A 171 -18.09 16.88 -7.37
C GLY A 171 -17.69 18.21 -6.73
N SER A 172 -18.12 18.44 -5.50
CA SER A 172 -17.73 19.59 -4.67
C SER A 172 -16.87 19.14 -3.50
N LEU A 173 -15.86 19.94 -3.11
CA LEU A 173 -15.06 19.67 -1.91
C LEU A 173 -15.92 19.73 -0.62
N GLU A 174 -17.10 20.36 -0.67
CA GLU A 174 -18.06 20.40 0.45
C GLU A 174 -18.80 19.07 0.62
N ASP A 175 -18.84 18.21 -0.43
CA ASP A 175 -19.50 16.91 -0.39
C ASP A 175 -18.52 15.82 0.08
N PRO A 176 -18.77 15.12 1.22
CA PRO A 176 -17.92 14.04 1.70
C PRO A 176 -17.78 12.85 0.75
N LEU A 177 -18.72 12.66 -0.18
CA LEU A 177 -18.68 11.57 -1.17
C LEU A 177 -17.54 11.74 -2.19
N VAL A 178 -17.03 12.97 -2.38
CA VAL A 178 -15.93 13.22 -3.32
C VAL A 178 -14.59 12.67 -2.82
N ASP A 179 -14.43 12.42 -1.51
CA ASP A 179 -13.17 12.01 -0.90
C ASP A 179 -12.62 10.70 -1.48
N GLU A 180 -13.51 9.76 -1.77
CA GLU A 180 -13.13 8.48 -2.34
C GLU A 180 -12.59 8.64 -3.76
N LYS A 181 -13.29 9.40 -4.61
CA LYS A 181 -12.83 9.70 -5.97
C LYS A 181 -11.47 10.38 -5.97
N ILE A 182 -11.27 11.34 -5.04
CA ILE A 182 -9.97 12.01 -4.87
C ILE A 182 -8.89 10.99 -4.50
N ALA A 183 -9.12 10.14 -3.49
CA ALA A 183 -8.15 9.17 -3.03
C ALA A 183 -7.77 8.17 -4.14
N LEU A 184 -8.74 7.64 -4.89
CA LEU A 184 -8.50 6.73 -6.00
C LEU A 184 -7.71 7.40 -7.14
N LEU A 185 -8.18 8.55 -7.61
CA LEU A 185 -7.60 9.23 -8.76
C LEU A 185 -6.22 9.83 -8.48
N HIS A 186 -5.90 10.19 -7.24
CA HIS A 186 -4.54 10.59 -6.86
C HIS A 186 -3.49 9.51 -7.15
N TYR A 187 -3.89 8.24 -7.15
CA TYR A 187 -2.99 7.11 -7.42
C TYR A 187 -3.35 6.37 -8.71
N ASN A 188 -4.12 7.01 -9.61
CA ASN A 188 -4.56 6.44 -10.89
C ASN A 188 -5.26 5.08 -10.72
N LYS A 189 -6.08 4.93 -9.68
CA LYS A 189 -6.86 3.73 -9.42
C LYS A 189 -8.29 3.91 -9.92
N ASN A 190 -8.77 2.91 -10.66
CA ASN A 190 -10.13 2.87 -11.17
C ASN A 190 -11.02 2.01 -10.25
N GLU A 191 -12.22 2.45 -9.99
CA GLU A 191 -13.21 1.67 -9.24
C GLU A 191 -13.74 0.50 -10.08
N PHE A 192 -14.08 0.75 -11.33
CA PHE A 192 -14.76 -0.20 -12.22
C PHE A 192 -13.79 -0.91 -13.15
N PHE A 193 -14.19 -2.09 -13.60
CA PHE A 193 -13.53 -2.84 -14.67
C PHE A 193 -14.08 -2.42 -16.04
N SER A 194 -13.34 -2.71 -17.10
CA SER A 194 -13.85 -2.58 -18.46
C SER A 194 -14.95 -3.60 -18.71
N LYS A 195 -15.87 -3.26 -19.63
CA LYS A 195 -16.95 -4.19 -20.03
C LYS A 195 -16.41 -5.53 -20.56
N ILE A 196 -15.24 -5.52 -21.19
CA ILE A 196 -14.61 -6.73 -21.72
C ILE A 196 -14.12 -7.62 -20.58
N ALA A 197 -13.49 -7.05 -19.56
CA ALA A 197 -13.05 -7.79 -18.38
C ALA A 197 -14.24 -8.37 -17.59
N GLU A 198 -15.33 -7.60 -17.44
CA GLU A 198 -16.56 -8.09 -16.79
C GLU A 198 -17.19 -9.26 -17.58
N GLN A 199 -17.22 -9.18 -18.91
CA GLN A 199 -17.74 -10.26 -19.76
C GLN A 199 -16.85 -11.50 -19.71
N GLU A 200 -15.51 -11.33 -19.75
CA GLU A 200 -14.55 -12.44 -19.59
C GLU A 200 -14.77 -13.13 -18.24
N ALA A 201 -14.89 -12.38 -17.16
CA ALA A 201 -15.11 -12.91 -15.82
C ALA A 201 -16.44 -13.66 -15.70
N LEU A 202 -17.54 -13.11 -16.26
CA LEU A 202 -18.86 -13.75 -16.25
C LEU A 202 -18.93 -15.03 -17.08
N SER A 203 -18.06 -15.22 -18.07
CA SER A 203 -18.06 -16.42 -18.92
C SER A 203 -17.72 -17.71 -18.16
N HIS A 204 -17.13 -17.62 -16.98
CA HIS A 204 -16.80 -18.77 -16.14
C HIS A 204 -18.01 -19.35 -15.37
N GLY A 205 -19.13 -18.61 -15.33
CA GLY A 205 -20.31 -19.03 -14.57
C GLY A 205 -20.12 -18.99 -13.06
N ASP A 206 -21.02 -19.65 -12.34
CA ASP A 206 -21.08 -19.57 -10.87
C ASP A 206 -20.76 -20.92 -10.18
N LEU A 207 -20.74 -22.01 -10.93
CA LEU A 207 -20.60 -23.37 -10.41
C LEU A 207 -19.43 -24.12 -11.07
N VAL A 208 -18.78 -24.95 -10.29
CA VAL A 208 -17.73 -25.87 -10.77
C VAL A 208 -18.37 -27.15 -11.27
N ASP A 209 -18.17 -27.48 -12.54
CA ASP A 209 -18.48 -28.80 -13.07
C ASP A 209 -17.26 -29.71 -12.88
N LYS A 210 -17.32 -30.62 -11.90
CA LYS A 210 -16.23 -31.54 -11.58
C LYS A 210 -15.82 -32.42 -12.77
N SER A 211 -16.72 -32.70 -13.69
CA SER A 211 -16.44 -33.58 -14.85
C SER A 211 -15.39 -32.96 -15.79
N LEU A 212 -15.23 -31.65 -15.75
CA LEU A 212 -14.21 -30.93 -16.52
C LEU A 212 -12.80 -31.01 -15.89
N TYR A 213 -12.69 -31.48 -14.65
CA TYR A 213 -11.45 -31.49 -13.88
C TYR A 213 -11.11 -32.91 -13.33
N PRO A 214 -11.02 -33.93 -14.17
CA PRO A 214 -10.84 -35.31 -13.71
C PRO A 214 -9.48 -35.59 -13.04
N ASP A 215 -8.47 -34.76 -13.33
CA ASP A 215 -7.11 -34.90 -12.78
C ASP A 215 -6.95 -34.23 -11.40
N ARG A 216 -7.96 -33.45 -10.93
CA ARG A 216 -7.90 -32.84 -9.61
C ARG A 216 -8.29 -33.80 -8.51
N LEU A 217 -7.57 -33.75 -7.40
CA LEU A 217 -7.89 -34.55 -6.22
C LEU A 217 -9.19 -34.05 -5.57
N ASP A 218 -10.19 -34.93 -5.46
CA ASP A 218 -11.46 -34.60 -4.79
C ASP A 218 -11.31 -34.70 -3.27
N LEU A 219 -11.32 -33.58 -2.59
CA LEU A 219 -11.27 -33.45 -1.12
C LEU A 219 -12.58 -32.89 -0.56
N THR A 220 -13.68 -32.95 -1.30
CA THR A 220 -14.99 -32.39 -0.86
C THR A 220 -15.60 -33.13 0.33
N HIS A 221 -15.10 -34.31 0.67
CA HIS A 221 -15.50 -35.11 1.84
C HIS A 221 -14.83 -34.64 3.15
N LEU A 222 -13.77 -33.81 3.08
CA LEU A 222 -13.09 -33.28 4.25
C LEU A 222 -13.79 -32.01 4.75
N PRO A 223 -13.99 -31.87 6.07
CA PRO A 223 -14.71 -30.73 6.63
C PRO A 223 -13.81 -29.48 6.73
N PHE A 224 -13.44 -28.94 5.58
CA PHE A 224 -12.75 -27.64 5.51
C PHE A 224 -13.61 -26.53 6.09
N CYS A 225 -13.00 -25.53 6.70
CA CYS A 225 -13.69 -24.30 7.04
C CYS A 225 -12.91 -23.05 6.60
N THR A 226 -13.64 -21.97 6.35
CA THR A 226 -13.08 -20.62 6.19
C THR A 226 -13.29 -19.83 7.47
N ILE A 227 -12.34 -18.93 7.81
CA ILE A 227 -12.41 -18.08 9.02
C ILE A 227 -11.97 -16.68 8.59
N ASP A 228 -12.95 -15.77 8.50
CA ASP A 228 -12.78 -14.46 7.87
C ASP A 228 -13.52 -13.36 8.67
N PRO A 229 -13.27 -12.07 8.40
CA PRO A 229 -14.11 -10.99 8.93
C PRO A 229 -15.58 -11.18 8.57
N ILE A 230 -16.49 -10.69 9.42
CA ILE A 230 -17.94 -10.91 9.25
C ILE A 230 -18.46 -10.41 7.90
N ASP A 231 -17.91 -9.32 7.39
CA ASP A 231 -18.32 -8.66 6.15
C ASP A 231 -17.57 -9.16 4.90
N ALA A 232 -16.61 -10.08 5.04
CA ALA A 232 -15.86 -10.64 3.93
C ALA A 232 -16.75 -11.48 3.01
N LYS A 233 -16.47 -11.42 1.69
CA LYS A 233 -17.14 -12.19 0.64
C LYS A 233 -16.16 -12.94 -0.25
N ASP A 234 -14.90 -12.57 -0.22
CA ASP A 234 -13.77 -13.04 -1.00
C ASP A 234 -12.90 -13.98 -0.15
N PHE A 235 -13.40 -15.21 0.05
CA PHE A 235 -12.72 -16.22 0.87
C PHE A 235 -11.57 -16.85 0.09
N ASP A 236 -10.35 -16.38 0.34
CA ASP A 236 -9.14 -16.85 -0.31
C ASP A 236 -8.70 -18.23 0.16
N ASP A 237 -8.90 -18.56 1.45
CA ASP A 237 -8.34 -19.74 2.10
C ASP A 237 -9.35 -20.53 2.92
N ALA A 238 -9.16 -21.83 2.94
CA ALA A 238 -9.85 -22.79 3.80
C ALA A 238 -8.85 -23.76 4.41
N ILE A 239 -9.06 -24.15 5.65
CA ILE A 239 -8.19 -25.06 6.38
C ILE A 239 -8.92 -26.30 6.86
N TYR A 240 -8.16 -27.39 6.96
CA TYR A 240 -8.55 -28.63 7.64
C TYR A 240 -7.32 -29.26 8.30
N PHE A 241 -7.49 -29.93 9.44
CA PHE A 241 -6.42 -30.62 10.13
C PHE A 241 -6.76 -32.07 10.44
N ASP A 242 -6.02 -32.97 9.85
CA ASP A 242 -6.02 -34.38 10.23
C ASP A 242 -5.17 -34.55 11.50
N LYS A 243 -5.84 -34.58 12.64
CA LYS A 243 -5.20 -34.64 13.96
C LYS A 243 -4.49 -35.97 14.23
N GLU A 244 -4.93 -37.05 13.58
CA GLU A 244 -4.36 -38.39 13.76
C GLU A 244 -2.98 -38.49 13.08
N ASN A 245 -2.86 -37.88 11.90
CA ASN A 245 -1.63 -37.88 11.10
C ASN A 245 -0.82 -36.58 11.23
N PHE A 246 -1.24 -35.63 12.06
CA PHE A 246 -0.63 -34.29 12.21
C PHE A 246 -0.43 -33.59 10.86
N THR A 247 -1.45 -33.64 10.02
CA THR A 247 -1.40 -33.11 8.66
C THR A 247 -2.35 -31.93 8.50
N LEU A 248 -1.81 -30.76 8.20
CA LEU A 248 -2.55 -29.54 7.92
C LEU A 248 -2.79 -29.43 6.40
N TYR A 249 -4.03 -29.22 6.03
CA TYR A 249 -4.44 -28.88 4.67
C TYR A 249 -4.74 -27.39 4.61
N VAL A 250 -4.05 -26.68 3.73
CA VAL A 250 -4.29 -25.26 3.44
C VAL A 250 -4.69 -25.15 1.99
N ALA A 251 -5.98 -25.03 1.75
CA ALA A 251 -6.56 -24.91 0.41
C ALA A 251 -6.77 -23.43 0.08
N ILE A 252 -6.19 -22.98 -1.01
CA ILE A 252 -6.26 -21.60 -1.50
C ILE A 252 -7.06 -21.57 -2.79
N ALA A 253 -7.92 -20.59 -2.96
CA ALA A 253 -8.69 -20.36 -4.17
C ALA A 253 -7.79 -20.41 -5.42
N ASP A 254 -8.10 -21.28 -6.38
CA ASP A 254 -7.30 -21.42 -7.60
C ASP A 254 -7.68 -20.39 -8.65
N VAL A 255 -7.40 -19.12 -8.36
CA VAL A 255 -7.68 -17.99 -9.25
C VAL A 255 -7.00 -18.15 -10.60
N SER A 256 -5.86 -18.84 -10.64
CA SER A 256 -5.10 -19.05 -11.87
C SER A 256 -5.82 -19.91 -12.92
N GLU A 257 -6.87 -20.64 -12.51
CA GLU A 257 -7.72 -21.41 -13.39
C GLU A 257 -8.73 -20.55 -14.17
N TYR A 258 -9.07 -19.40 -13.63
CA TYR A 258 -10.07 -18.47 -14.19
C TYR A 258 -9.44 -17.23 -14.83
N VAL A 259 -8.28 -16.82 -14.37
CA VAL A 259 -7.59 -15.62 -14.86
C VAL A 259 -6.39 -16.05 -15.71
N TYR A 260 -6.60 -16.12 -17.01
CA TYR A 260 -5.57 -16.56 -17.96
C TYR A 260 -4.54 -15.45 -18.22
N PRO A 261 -3.24 -15.79 -18.32
CA PRO A 261 -2.20 -14.83 -18.68
C PRO A 261 -2.57 -14.05 -19.96
N TYR A 262 -2.44 -12.73 -19.92
CA TYR A 262 -2.73 -11.80 -21.03
C TYR A 262 -4.21 -11.68 -21.43
N GLY A 263 -5.16 -12.32 -20.73
CA GLY A 263 -6.58 -12.00 -20.80
C GLY A 263 -6.86 -10.56 -20.38
N GLN A 264 -8.05 -10.07 -20.61
CA GLN A 264 -8.38 -8.69 -20.20
C GLN A 264 -8.46 -8.55 -18.69
N VAL A 265 -9.01 -9.57 -18.00
CA VAL A 265 -9.02 -9.63 -16.52
C VAL A 265 -7.59 -9.61 -15.99
N ASP A 266 -6.67 -10.40 -16.58
CA ASP A 266 -5.28 -10.45 -16.15
C ASP A 266 -4.55 -9.10 -16.29
N LYS A 267 -4.78 -8.39 -17.42
CA LYS A 267 -4.19 -7.07 -17.64
C LYS A 267 -4.63 -6.07 -16.58
N GLU A 268 -5.94 -6.02 -16.31
CA GLU A 268 -6.48 -5.09 -15.33
C GLU A 268 -6.12 -5.50 -13.89
N ALA A 269 -6.08 -6.79 -13.56
CA ALA A 269 -5.60 -7.30 -12.28
C ALA A 269 -4.12 -6.93 -12.04
N LYS A 270 -3.28 -7.05 -13.08
CA LYS A 270 -1.86 -6.67 -13.02
C LYS A 270 -1.67 -5.16 -12.81
N GLU A 271 -2.47 -4.32 -13.48
CA GLU A 271 -2.45 -2.86 -13.32
C GLU A 271 -2.92 -2.43 -11.93
N ARG A 272 -3.92 -3.09 -11.37
CA ARG A 272 -4.41 -2.87 -10.00
C ARG A 272 -3.40 -3.35 -8.96
N GLY A 273 -2.83 -4.53 -9.19
CA GLY A 273 -1.87 -5.22 -8.33
C GLY A 273 -2.47 -5.79 -7.06
N PHE A 274 -3.33 -5.03 -6.38
CA PHE A 274 -3.92 -5.35 -5.08
C PHE A 274 -5.36 -4.83 -4.98
N SER A 275 -6.19 -5.52 -4.19
CA SER A 275 -7.46 -4.96 -3.72
C SER A 275 -7.20 -3.82 -2.73
N ILE A 276 -8.07 -2.81 -2.73
CA ILE A 276 -8.01 -1.67 -1.81
C ILE A 276 -9.21 -1.75 -0.89
N TYR A 277 -9.00 -1.64 0.43
CA TYR A 277 -10.05 -1.76 1.43
C TYR A 277 -10.34 -0.41 2.07
N PHE A 278 -11.54 0.11 1.83
CA PHE A 278 -12.09 1.26 2.54
C PHE A 278 -12.95 0.79 3.72
N PRO A 279 -13.25 1.66 4.69
CA PRO A 279 -14.10 1.28 5.84
C PRO A 279 -15.49 0.76 5.47
N HIS A 280 -16.04 1.15 4.35
CA HIS A 280 -17.40 0.85 3.91
C HIS A 280 -17.48 -0.08 2.69
N LYS A 281 -16.39 -0.27 1.95
CA LYS A 281 -16.33 -1.15 0.77
C LYS A 281 -14.91 -1.52 0.37
N SER A 282 -14.77 -2.51 -0.49
CA SER A 282 -13.50 -2.82 -1.17
C SER A 282 -13.55 -2.41 -2.65
N ILE A 283 -12.38 -2.01 -3.18
CA ILE A 283 -12.12 -1.91 -4.61
C ILE A 283 -11.31 -3.15 -4.99
N PRO A 284 -11.94 -4.16 -5.60
CA PRO A 284 -11.31 -5.47 -5.77
C PRO A 284 -10.27 -5.46 -6.90
N MET A 285 -9.28 -6.35 -6.78
CA MET A 285 -8.29 -6.63 -7.84
C MET A 285 -8.90 -7.36 -9.02
N LEU A 286 -9.90 -8.19 -8.78
CA LEU A 286 -10.62 -8.98 -9.79
C LEU A 286 -12.09 -8.57 -9.84
N PRO A 287 -12.80 -8.73 -10.99
CA PRO A 287 -14.25 -8.56 -11.05
C PRO A 287 -14.97 -9.37 -9.97
N ARG A 288 -16.06 -8.82 -9.42
CA ARG A 288 -16.78 -9.45 -8.30
C ARG A 288 -17.39 -10.81 -8.64
N SER A 289 -17.71 -11.05 -9.91
CA SER A 289 -18.13 -12.38 -10.41
C SER A 289 -17.04 -13.46 -10.21
N LEU A 290 -15.77 -13.06 -10.16
CA LEU A 290 -14.67 -13.95 -9.77
C LEU A 290 -14.43 -13.87 -8.28
N SER A 291 -14.06 -12.70 -7.76
CA SER A 291 -13.56 -12.53 -6.38
C SER A 291 -14.57 -12.88 -5.30
N GLU A 292 -15.84 -12.57 -5.51
CA GLU A 292 -16.91 -12.81 -4.52
C GLU A 292 -17.80 -14.01 -4.90
N ASN A 293 -17.50 -14.74 -5.99
CA ASN A 293 -18.30 -15.84 -6.47
C ASN A 293 -17.46 -17.09 -6.78
N ILE A 294 -17.13 -17.35 -8.07
CA ILE A 294 -16.57 -18.65 -8.48
C ILE A 294 -15.21 -18.95 -7.84
N CYS A 295 -14.37 -17.93 -7.56
CA CYS A 295 -13.10 -18.12 -6.86
C CYS A 295 -13.26 -18.23 -5.34
N SER A 296 -14.25 -17.55 -4.75
CA SER A 296 -14.45 -17.51 -3.30
C SER A 296 -14.83 -18.89 -2.74
N LEU A 297 -14.11 -19.35 -1.72
CA LEU A 297 -14.32 -20.67 -1.09
C LEU A 297 -15.57 -20.69 -0.21
N LYS A 298 -16.72 -20.38 -0.82
CA LYS A 298 -18.01 -20.32 -0.15
C LYS A 298 -18.43 -21.66 0.48
N PRO A 299 -19.14 -21.61 1.62
CA PRO A 299 -19.62 -22.84 2.26
C PRO A 299 -20.61 -23.59 1.38
N ASN A 300 -20.53 -24.92 1.41
CA ASN A 300 -21.41 -25.86 0.69
C ASN A 300 -21.37 -25.78 -0.85
N GLU A 301 -20.37 -25.10 -1.42
CA GLU A 301 -20.16 -25.00 -2.86
C GLU A 301 -18.84 -25.67 -3.26
N ASP A 302 -18.83 -26.46 -4.35
CA ASP A 302 -17.61 -27.03 -4.89
C ASP A 302 -16.75 -25.92 -5.48
N ARG A 303 -15.45 -25.87 -5.12
CA ARG A 303 -14.51 -24.84 -5.55
C ARG A 303 -13.17 -25.44 -5.94
N LEU A 304 -12.57 -24.89 -6.99
CA LEU A 304 -11.22 -25.23 -7.39
C LEU A 304 -10.22 -24.58 -6.45
N SER A 305 -9.31 -25.37 -5.94
CA SER A 305 -8.31 -24.90 -4.99
C SER A 305 -6.93 -25.45 -5.30
N PHE A 306 -5.91 -24.73 -4.86
CA PHE A 306 -4.52 -25.13 -4.87
C PHE A 306 -4.10 -25.37 -3.42
N CYS A 307 -3.91 -26.65 -3.05
CA CYS A 307 -3.83 -27.06 -1.66
C CYS A 307 -2.43 -27.54 -1.29
N PHE A 308 -1.85 -26.96 -0.25
CA PHE A 308 -0.73 -27.56 0.46
C PHE A 308 -1.20 -28.57 1.49
N ILE A 309 -0.69 -29.80 1.41
CA ILE A 309 -0.85 -30.88 2.38
C ILE A 309 0.45 -30.94 3.18
N ILE A 310 0.43 -30.42 4.40
CA ILE A 310 1.62 -30.16 5.22
C ILE A 310 1.65 -31.10 6.40
N LYS A 311 2.57 -32.06 6.40
CA LYS A 311 2.80 -32.93 7.55
C LYS A 311 3.76 -32.26 8.53
N ILE A 312 3.32 -32.12 9.77
CA ILE A 312 4.06 -31.48 10.86
C ILE A 312 4.56 -32.57 11.81
N ASP A 313 5.87 -32.60 12.09
CA ASP A 313 6.41 -33.47 13.11
C ASP A 313 5.93 -33.02 14.52
N PRO A 314 5.21 -33.86 15.27
CA PRO A 314 4.62 -33.47 16.56
C PRO A 314 5.65 -33.18 17.66
N LYS A 315 6.91 -33.65 17.51
CA LYS A 315 7.99 -33.44 18.47
C LYS A 315 8.81 -32.20 18.13
N THR A 316 9.29 -32.10 16.90
CA THR A 316 10.14 -30.99 16.45
C THR A 316 9.35 -29.78 16.01
N LEU A 317 8.07 -29.94 15.65
CA LEU A 317 7.16 -28.90 15.12
C LEU A 317 7.64 -28.32 13.77
N GLU A 318 8.48 -29.07 13.07
CA GLU A 318 8.94 -28.72 11.73
C GLU A 318 8.06 -29.37 10.67
N VAL A 319 8.05 -28.77 9.49
CA VAL A 319 7.42 -29.38 8.32
C VAL A 319 8.26 -30.58 7.90
N GLU A 320 7.74 -31.79 8.15
CA GLU A 320 8.36 -33.04 7.73
C GLU A 320 8.26 -33.23 6.22
N LYS A 321 7.08 -32.94 5.68
CA LYS A 321 6.78 -33.07 4.25
C LYS A 321 5.70 -32.08 3.86
N SER A 322 5.77 -31.54 2.64
CA SER A 322 4.69 -30.76 2.04
C SER A 322 4.47 -31.22 0.59
N ASP A 323 3.22 -31.43 0.22
CA ASP A 323 2.80 -31.75 -1.12
C ASP A 323 1.82 -30.67 -1.60
N LEU A 324 2.03 -30.14 -2.81
CA LEU A 324 1.14 -29.18 -3.45
C LEU A 324 0.27 -29.90 -4.48
N LYS A 325 -1.05 -29.75 -4.38
CA LYS A 325 -2.02 -30.41 -5.24
C LYS A 325 -3.08 -29.44 -5.75
N GLU A 326 -3.46 -29.62 -6.99
CA GLU A 326 -4.70 -29.07 -7.53
C GLU A 326 -5.86 -29.93 -7.05
N VAL A 327 -6.82 -29.33 -6.37
CA VAL A 327 -7.90 -30.06 -5.69
C VAL A 327 -9.26 -29.45 -5.97
N ILE A 328 -10.32 -30.19 -5.67
CA ILE A 328 -11.67 -29.68 -5.53
C ILE A 328 -12.02 -29.81 -4.06
N ILE A 329 -12.43 -28.73 -3.43
CA ILE A 329 -12.93 -28.72 -2.05
C ILE A 329 -14.38 -28.27 -1.99
N LYS A 330 -15.00 -28.56 -0.86
CA LYS A 330 -16.28 -27.96 -0.45
C LYS A 330 -16.08 -27.46 0.97
N SER A 331 -16.06 -26.14 1.17
CA SER A 331 -16.02 -25.59 2.52
C SER A 331 -17.27 -26.05 3.27
N PHE A 332 -17.06 -26.75 4.37
CA PHE A 332 -18.15 -27.31 5.19
C PHE A 332 -18.87 -26.20 5.94
N LYS A 333 -18.12 -25.20 6.44
CA LYS A 333 -18.65 -24.09 7.21
C LYS A 333 -17.76 -22.85 7.11
N ARG A 334 -18.41 -21.68 7.14
CA ARG A 334 -17.75 -20.40 7.35
C ARG A 334 -17.92 -19.96 8.79
N PHE A 335 -16.85 -19.49 9.41
CA PHE A 335 -16.84 -18.79 10.70
C PHE A 335 -16.31 -17.39 10.56
N ASN A 336 -16.64 -16.52 11.52
CA ASN A 336 -15.91 -15.27 11.71
C ASN A 336 -14.93 -15.40 12.89
N TYR A 337 -13.99 -14.44 12.98
CA TYR A 337 -12.96 -14.46 14.01
C TYR A 337 -13.53 -14.45 15.43
N ASP A 338 -14.57 -13.65 15.70
CA ASP A 338 -15.20 -13.54 17.03
C ASP A 338 -15.81 -14.88 17.48
N GLU A 339 -16.42 -15.63 16.55
CA GLU A 339 -16.97 -16.96 16.85
C GLU A 339 -15.87 -17.96 17.24
N ILE A 340 -14.77 -17.96 16.48
CA ILE A 340 -13.64 -18.85 16.77
C ILE A 340 -12.97 -18.46 18.07
N ASP A 341 -12.78 -17.18 18.36
CA ASP A 341 -12.22 -16.73 19.63
C ASP A 341 -13.05 -17.19 20.81
N ALA A 342 -14.38 -17.07 20.73
CA ALA A 342 -15.28 -17.57 21.78
C ALA A 342 -15.12 -19.08 22.01
N TYR A 343 -14.95 -19.89 20.95
CA TYR A 343 -14.68 -21.32 21.07
C TYR A 343 -13.30 -21.62 21.64
N LEU A 344 -12.29 -20.84 21.28
CA LEU A 344 -10.93 -20.97 21.82
C LEU A 344 -10.85 -20.59 23.31
N GLU A 345 -11.77 -19.75 23.77
CA GLU A 345 -11.96 -19.35 25.18
C GLU A 345 -12.82 -20.34 25.98
N GLY A 346 -13.41 -21.36 25.34
CA GLY A 346 -14.10 -22.45 25.98
C GLY A 346 -15.62 -22.47 25.82
N LEU A 347 -16.18 -21.63 24.91
CA LEU A 347 -17.60 -21.75 24.56
C LEU A 347 -17.86 -23.12 23.93
N SER A 348 -18.99 -23.75 24.30
CA SER A 348 -19.42 -25.02 23.71
C SER A 348 -19.93 -24.83 22.28
N ALA A 349 -19.78 -25.87 21.45
CA ALA A 349 -20.37 -25.92 20.12
C ALA A 349 -21.86 -25.59 20.14
N LYS A 350 -22.33 -24.75 19.21
CA LYS A 350 -23.76 -24.37 19.11
C LYS A 350 -24.59 -25.42 18.39
N ASN A 351 -23.99 -26.26 17.60
CA ASN A 351 -24.62 -27.30 16.77
C ASN A 351 -23.61 -28.39 16.37
N SER A 352 -24.07 -29.46 15.71
CA SER A 352 -23.25 -30.58 15.28
C SER A 352 -22.19 -30.22 14.20
N GLU A 353 -22.44 -29.20 13.40
CA GLU A 353 -21.46 -28.71 12.42
C GLU A 353 -20.28 -28.05 13.12
N ASP A 354 -20.56 -27.19 14.14
CA ASP A 354 -19.51 -26.59 14.97
C ASP A 354 -18.69 -27.68 15.66
N GLU A 355 -19.35 -28.70 16.23
CA GLU A 355 -18.70 -29.80 16.91
C GLU A 355 -17.75 -30.56 15.96
N THR A 356 -18.18 -30.80 14.72
CA THR A 356 -17.37 -31.43 13.68
C THR A 356 -16.09 -30.65 13.42
N VAL A 357 -16.17 -29.32 13.27
CA VAL A 357 -14.99 -28.47 13.01
C VAL A 357 -14.13 -28.34 14.26
N LEU A 358 -14.70 -28.10 15.42
CA LEU A 358 -13.97 -27.92 16.68
C LEU A 358 -13.19 -29.17 17.10
N ASN A 359 -13.63 -30.35 16.71
CA ASN A 359 -12.94 -31.63 16.96
C ASN A 359 -11.52 -31.68 16.40
N TRP A 360 -11.25 -30.97 15.31
CA TRP A 360 -9.91 -30.87 14.74
C TRP A 360 -9.29 -29.47 14.91
N LEU A 361 -10.08 -28.40 14.98
CA LEU A 361 -9.59 -27.02 15.10
C LEU A 361 -8.90 -26.77 16.46
N LEU A 362 -9.47 -27.29 17.55
CA LEU A 362 -8.86 -27.12 18.87
C LEU A 362 -7.51 -27.83 19.00
N PRO A 363 -7.31 -29.09 18.51
CA PRO A 363 -5.98 -29.69 18.38
C PRO A 363 -5.03 -28.90 17.47
N LEU A 364 -5.52 -28.38 16.33
CA LEU A 364 -4.72 -27.53 15.45
C LEU A 364 -4.22 -26.30 16.20
N ASN A 365 -5.10 -25.57 16.88
CA ASN A 365 -4.72 -24.38 17.64
C ASN A 365 -3.60 -24.67 18.66
N LYS A 366 -3.69 -25.79 19.38
CA LYS A 366 -2.63 -26.21 20.32
C LYS A 366 -1.30 -26.47 19.60
N THR A 367 -1.35 -27.06 18.41
CA THR A 367 -0.17 -27.35 17.60
C THR A 367 0.44 -26.06 17.06
N ILE A 368 -0.37 -25.19 16.47
CA ILE A 368 0.06 -23.92 15.86
C ILE A 368 0.63 -22.96 16.90
N LYS A 369 0.05 -22.86 18.10
CA LYS A 369 0.63 -22.08 19.21
C LYS A 369 2.07 -22.51 19.54
N ARG A 370 2.36 -23.81 19.48
CA ARG A 370 3.72 -24.32 19.70
C ARG A 370 4.65 -24.02 18.52
N VAL A 371 4.14 -24.11 17.28
CA VAL A 371 4.87 -23.72 16.07
C VAL A 371 5.21 -22.22 16.13
N ARG A 372 4.23 -21.35 16.46
CA ARG A 372 4.44 -19.91 16.67
C ARG A 372 5.51 -19.61 17.70
N LYS A 373 5.45 -20.25 18.86
CA LYS A 373 6.47 -20.08 19.91
C LYS A 373 7.87 -20.42 19.40
N LYS A 374 8.02 -21.48 18.60
CA LYS A 374 9.30 -21.84 17.99
C LYS A 374 9.76 -20.78 16.96
N ARG A 375 8.86 -20.31 16.10
CA ARG A 375 9.16 -19.28 15.10
C ARG A 375 9.65 -17.97 15.73
N LEU A 376 9.05 -17.58 16.84
CA LEU A 376 9.38 -16.34 17.56
C LEU A 376 10.77 -16.37 18.25
N LEU A 377 11.48 -17.50 18.21
CA LEU A 377 12.90 -17.53 18.59
C LEU A 377 13.81 -16.89 17.53
N GLU A 378 13.36 -16.82 16.27
CA GLU A 378 14.13 -16.27 15.16
C GLU A 378 13.44 -15.04 14.50
N GLY A 379 12.17 -14.82 14.78
CA GLY A 379 11.36 -13.70 14.27
C GLY A 379 10.78 -12.86 15.39
N PHE A 380 9.96 -11.88 15.00
CA PHE A 380 9.33 -10.95 15.94
C PHE A 380 7.82 -11.01 15.84
N GLU A 381 7.17 -10.68 16.94
CA GLU A 381 5.76 -10.33 17.00
C GLU A 381 5.65 -8.85 17.39
N PHE A 382 4.91 -8.09 16.58
CA PHE A 382 4.66 -6.68 16.83
C PHE A 382 3.20 -6.47 17.19
N TYR A 383 2.95 -5.78 18.28
CA TYR A 383 1.60 -5.38 18.63
C TYR A 383 1.19 -4.22 17.72
N SER A 384 0.38 -4.52 16.72
CA SER A 384 -0.26 -3.53 15.89
C SER A 384 -1.75 -3.46 16.19
N VAL A 385 -2.29 -2.27 16.07
CA VAL A 385 -3.73 -2.05 16.19
C VAL A 385 -4.21 -1.34 14.94
N ASP A 386 -5.26 -1.89 14.35
CA ASP A 386 -5.94 -1.26 13.25
C ASP A 386 -7.09 -0.39 13.75
N VAL A 387 -7.22 0.79 13.16
CA VAL A 387 -8.32 1.70 13.45
C VAL A 387 -9.41 1.49 12.42
N ARG A 388 -10.54 0.93 12.84
CA ARG A 388 -11.74 0.79 12.00
C ARG A 388 -12.62 2.01 12.18
N MET A 389 -12.96 2.64 11.06
CA MET A 389 -13.90 3.76 11.01
C MET A 389 -15.31 3.26 10.76
N LYS A 390 -16.29 3.87 11.44
CA LYS A 390 -17.69 3.77 11.08
C LYS A 390 -18.12 5.09 10.45
N LEU A 391 -18.69 5.01 9.27
CA LEU A 391 -19.25 6.14 8.55
C LEU A 391 -20.78 6.09 8.57
N ASP A 392 -21.42 7.25 8.50
CA ASP A 392 -22.87 7.34 8.27
C ASP A 392 -23.23 7.25 6.78
N GLU A 393 -24.51 7.40 6.46
CA GLU A 393 -25.03 7.41 5.10
C GLU A 393 -24.51 8.56 4.23
N ASN A 394 -24.06 9.65 4.85
CA ASN A 394 -23.44 10.80 4.21
C ASN A 394 -21.91 10.67 4.11
N SER A 395 -21.37 9.48 4.41
CA SER A 395 -19.91 9.24 4.41
C SER A 395 -19.12 10.11 5.39
N LEU A 396 -19.74 10.52 6.50
CA LEU A 396 -19.11 11.25 7.61
C LEU A 396 -18.70 10.26 8.71
N LEU A 397 -17.56 10.55 9.37
CA LEU A 397 -17.05 9.74 10.47
C LEU A 397 -17.95 9.89 11.71
N THR A 398 -18.49 8.78 12.21
CA THR A 398 -19.31 8.73 13.43
C THR A 398 -18.56 8.16 14.62
N SER A 399 -17.73 7.16 14.43
CA SER A 399 -16.94 6.54 15.50
C SER A 399 -15.72 5.83 14.94
N THR A 400 -14.77 5.54 15.83
CA THR A 400 -13.65 4.65 15.54
C THR A 400 -13.59 3.55 16.61
N ARG A 401 -13.18 2.35 16.19
CA ARG A 401 -12.85 1.26 17.11
C ARG A 401 -11.43 0.76 16.84
N ILE A 402 -10.77 0.30 17.88
CA ILE A 402 -9.50 -0.41 17.75
C ILE A 402 -9.82 -1.89 17.53
N GLU A 403 -9.28 -2.44 16.46
CA GLU A 403 -9.27 -3.87 16.20
C GLU A 403 -7.91 -4.43 16.60
N LYS A 404 -7.92 -5.38 17.52
CA LYS A 404 -6.70 -6.05 18.00
C LYS A 404 -6.63 -7.43 17.36
N GLU A 405 -5.42 -7.88 17.11
CA GLU A 405 -5.19 -9.29 16.78
C GLU A 405 -5.60 -10.19 17.94
N THR A 406 -6.33 -11.24 17.61
CA THR A 406 -6.85 -12.23 18.58
C THR A 406 -6.21 -13.60 18.36
N SER A 407 -6.56 -14.57 19.21
CA SER A 407 -6.05 -15.95 19.06
C SER A 407 -6.45 -16.60 17.75
N SER A 408 -7.64 -16.29 17.23
CA SER A 408 -8.11 -16.80 15.94
C SER A 408 -7.36 -16.18 14.76
N HIS A 409 -7.05 -14.89 14.79
CA HIS A 409 -6.20 -14.24 13.80
C HIS A 409 -4.80 -14.87 13.77
N SER A 410 -4.18 -15.05 14.95
CA SER A 410 -2.88 -15.70 15.09
C SER A 410 -2.87 -17.14 14.56
N LEU A 411 -3.94 -17.89 14.78
CA LEU A 411 -4.10 -19.26 14.28
C LEU A 411 -4.07 -19.30 12.76
N ILE A 412 -4.90 -18.48 12.10
CA ILE A 412 -4.98 -18.42 10.63
C ILE A 412 -3.70 -17.89 10.04
N GLU A 413 -3.14 -16.80 10.60
CA GLU A 413 -1.85 -16.25 10.16
C GLU A 413 -0.76 -17.32 10.11
N ASP A 414 -0.55 -18.08 11.19
CA ASP A 414 0.51 -19.09 11.21
C ASP A 414 0.23 -20.28 10.27
N CYS A 415 -1.03 -20.67 10.04
CA CYS A 415 -1.37 -21.64 9.00
C CYS A 415 -0.99 -21.10 7.61
N MET A 416 -1.28 -19.85 7.31
CA MET A 416 -0.94 -19.19 6.06
C MET A 416 0.58 -19.02 5.92
N LEU A 417 1.30 -18.69 6.98
CA LEU A 417 2.76 -18.62 7.00
C LEU A 417 3.40 -19.96 6.61
N LEU A 418 2.89 -21.08 7.14
CA LEU A 418 3.38 -22.43 6.77
C LEU A 418 3.21 -22.71 5.26
N ALA A 419 2.03 -22.41 4.70
CA ALA A 419 1.79 -22.57 3.26
C ALA A 419 2.68 -21.65 2.42
N ASN A 420 2.83 -20.39 2.80
CA ASN A 420 3.69 -19.41 2.15
C ASN A 420 5.17 -19.85 2.11
N ILE A 421 5.67 -20.41 3.22
CA ILE A 421 7.04 -20.96 3.28
C ILE A 421 7.18 -22.19 2.38
N CYS A 422 6.19 -23.10 2.39
CA CYS A 422 6.21 -24.28 1.53
C CYS A 422 6.23 -23.85 0.06
N ALA A 423 5.40 -22.88 -0.34
CA ALA A 423 5.37 -22.34 -1.70
C ALA A 423 6.72 -21.71 -2.11
N ALA A 424 7.32 -20.93 -1.21
CA ALA A 424 8.61 -20.29 -1.47
C ALA A 424 9.75 -21.30 -1.68
N LYS A 425 9.71 -22.47 -1.03
CA LYS A 425 10.71 -23.55 -1.18
C LYS A 425 10.62 -24.27 -2.52
N GLU A 426 9.48 -24.20 -3.22
CA GLU A 426 9.25 -24.89 -4.49
C GLU A 426 10.00 -24.28 -5.67
N LEU A 427 10.43 -23.02 -5.57
CA LEU A 427 11.04 -22.26 -6.65
C LEU A 427 12.42 -21.71 -6.27
N LYS A 428 13.34 -21.71 -7.23
CA LYS A 428 14.65 -21.04 -7.10
C LYS A 428 14.61 -19.61 -7.60
N LYS A 429 13.83 -19.36 -8.64
CA LYS A 429 13.55 -18.04 -9.24
C LYS A 429 12.04 -17.90 -9.40
N GLY A 430 11.48 -16.75 -9.04
CA GLY A 430 10.05 -16.53 -9.08
C GLY A 430 9.67 -15.18 -8.49
N ILE A 431 8.69 -15.17 -7.60
CA ILE A 431 8.31 -13.97 -6.85
C ILE A 431 8.41 -14.27 -5.36
N PHE A 432 9.31 -13.57 -4.67
CA PHE A 432 9.57 -13.74 -3.24
C PHE A 432 9.26 -12.45 -2.49
N ARG A 433 8.79 -12.58 -1.26
CA ARG A 433 8.59 -11.46 -0.33
C ARG A 433 9.82 -11.32 0.55
N ASN A 434 10.68 -10.39 0.23
CA ASN A 434 11.95 -10.18 0.89
C ASN A 434 11.85 -9.06 1.94
N HIS A 435 12.34 -9.30 3.14
CA HIS A 435 12.45 -8.31 4.18
C HIS A 435 13.87 -8.36 4.78
N GLU A 436 14.71 -7.45 4.36
CA GLU A 436 16.10 -7.36 4.85
C GLU A 436 16.14 -6.72 6.23
N ALA A 437 17.16 -7.06 7.02
CA ALA A 437 17.42 -6.44 8.31
C ALA A 437 17.61 -4.91 8.19
N PRO A 438 17.28 -4.13 9.23
CA PRO A 438 17.49 -2.69 9.26
C PRO A 438 18.97 -2.33 9.15
N SER A 439 19.28 -1.15 8.61
CA SER A 439 20.66 -0.66 8.57
C SER A 439 21.13 -0.21 9.96
N PHE A 440 22.44 -0.24 10.17
CA PHE A 440 23.07 0.25 11.41
C PHE A 440 22.57 1.65 11.79
N GLU A 441 22.54 2.59 10.84
CA GLU A 441 22.07 3.95 11.08
C GLU A 441 20.63 4.00 11.61
N LYS A 442 19.74 3.18 11.05
CA LYS A 442 18.35 3.10 11.52
C LYS A 442 18.23 2.55 12.93
N ILE A 443 19.05 1.56 13.29
CA ILE A 443 19.09 1.02 14.66
C ILE A 443 19.63 2.07 15.63
N ILE A 444 20.69 2.79 15.29
CA ILE A 444 21.20 3.87 16.15
C ILE A 444 20.14 4.97 16.35
N ASN A 445 19.41 5.35 15.30
CA ASN A 445 18.32 6.32 15.41
C ASN A 445 17.21 5.80 16.33
N LEU A 446 16.83 4.51 16.21
CA LEU A 446 15.87 3.88 17.11
C LEU A 446 16.34 3.93 18.57
N LEU A 447 17.58 3.56 18.85
CA LEU A 447 18.14 3.57 20.21
C LEU A 447 18.17 5.00 20.79
N ASN A 448 18.45 6.00 19.97
CA ASN A 448 18.36 7.40 20.38
C ASN A 448 16.91 7.82 20.70
N GLU A 449 15.93 7.45 19.85
CA GLU A 449 14.50 7.72 20.11
C GLU A 449 14.04 7.02 21.41
N LEU A 450 14.43 5.76 21.63
CA LEU A 450 14.12 4.98 22.83
C LEU A 450 14.73 5.57 24.10
N SER A 451 15.95 6.11 24.01
CA SER A 451 16.61 6.74 25.17
C SER A 451 15.84 7.98 25.68
N LEU A 452 15.12 8.70 24.80
CA LEU A 452 14.27 9.84 25.17
C LEU A 452 13.05 9.44 26.02
N ILE A 453 12.63 8.18 25.92
CA ILE A 453 11.50 7.63 26.68
C ILE A 453 11.93 6.73 27.85
N GLY A 454 13.25 6.68 28.12
CA GLY A 454 13.81 5.97 29.27
C GLY A 454 14.33 4.58 28.99
N ILE A 455 14.13 4.01 27.80
CA ILE A 455 14.67 2.70 27.40
C ILE A 455 16.08 2.90 26.89
N LYS A 456 17.08 2.46 27.68
CA LYS A 456 18.51 2.62 27.37
C LYS A 456 19.13 1.28 27.00
N LYS A 457 19.38 1.07 25.72
CA LYS A 457 20.08 -0.12 25.21
C LYS A 457 21.32 0.28 24.42
N ASN A 458 22.34 -0.56 24.47
CA ASN A 458 23.50 -0.44 23.62
C ASN A 458 23.27 -1.21 22.32
N PHE A 459 23.93 -0.80 21.25
CA PHE A 459 23.92 -1.57 19.99
C PHE A 459 24.46 -2.99 20.22
N SER A 460 23.74 -3.98 19.71
CA SER A 460 24.17 -5.37 19.57
C SER A 460 24.15 -5.78 18.10
N PRO A 461 25.14 -6.51 17.58
CA PRO A 461 25.08 -7.09 16.25
C PRO A 461 24.03 -8.20 16.15
N ASP A 462 23.67 -8.85 17.26
CA ASP A 462 22.49 -9.71 17.34
C ASP A 462 21.24 -8.85 17.49
N LEU A 463 20.60 -8.58 16.33
CA LEU A 463 19.41 -7.74 16.28
C LEU A 463 18.19 -8.44 16.88
N ASN A 464 18.15 -9.78 16.90
CA ASN A 464 17.04 -10.52 17.50
C ASN A 464 17.05 -10.33 19.02
N GLU A 465 18.22 -10.55 19.65
CA GLU A 465 18.39 -10.32 21.07
C GLU A 465 18.11 -8.86 21.46
N LEU A 466 18.64 -7.92 20.67
CA LEU A 466 18.43 -6.49 20.90
C LEU A 466 16.94 -6.10 20.85
N ILE A 467 16.23 -6.47 19.79
CA ILE A 467 14.83 -6.12 19.62
C ILE A 467 13.97 -6.78 20.70
N THR A 468 14.19 -8.06 20.99
CA THR A 468 13.48 -8.77 22.06
C THR A 468 13.72 -8.08 23.41
N SER A 469 14.95 -7.71 23.74
CA SER A 469 15.25 -7.02 25.00
C SER A 469 14.61 -5.62 25.09
N ILE A 470 14.43 -4.93 23.97
CA ILE A 470 13.69 -3.65 23.90
C ILE A 470 12.20 -3.92 24.16
N GLN A 471 11.67 -4.96 23.56
CA GLN A 471 10.27 -5.35 23.69
C GLN A 471 9.91 -5.76 25.13
N ASP A 472 10.77 -6.56 25.78
CA ASP A 472 10.60 -6.98 27.18
C ASP A 472 10.58 -5.78 28.15
N GLU A 473 11.49 -4.80 27.92
CA GLU A 473 11.51 -3.58 28.73
C GLU A 473 10.27 -2.71 28.48
N ALA A 474 9.83 -2.62 27.22
CA ALA A 474 8.60 -1.90 26.88
C ALA A 474 7.35 -2.54 27.48
N ASP A 475 7.28 -3.88 27.58
CA ASP A 475 6.21 -4.60 28.27
C ASP A 475 6.20 -4.26 29.77
N SER A 476 7.36 -4.22 30.42
CA SER A 476 7.47 -3.84 31.83
C SER A 476 6.99 -2.42 32.13
N LEU A 477 7.09 -1.53 31.12
CA LEU A 477 6.67 -0.13 31.18
C LEU A 477 5.22 0.08 30.67
N ASN A 478 4.55 -0.97 30.20
CA ASN A 478 3.22 -0.93 29.57
C ASN A 478 3.12 0.03 28.36
N ILE A 479 4.21 0.12 27.56
CA ILE A 479 4.28 0.96 26.34
C ILE A 479 4.66 0.14 25.11
N ARG A 480 4.49 -1.18 25.15
CA ARG A 480 4.91 -2.10 24.10
C ARG A 480 4.38 -1.72 22.71
N GLU A 481 3.09 -1.42 22.60
CA GLU A 481 2.45 -1.06 21.32
C GLU A 481 3.11 0.17 20.67
N ASP A 482 3.44 1.19 21.46
CA ASP A 482 4.04 2.41 20.92
C ASP A 482 5.53 2.23 20.59
N VAL A 483 6.24 1.40 21.37
CA VAL A 483 7.64 1.01 21.10
C VAL A 483 7.71 0.13 19.85
N ASP A 484 6.80 -0.80 19.66
CA ASP A 484 6.73 -1.64 18.46
C ASP A 484 6.55 -0.78 17.20
N LYS A 485 5.77 0.30 17.24
CA LYS A 485 5.67 1.26 16.13
C LYS A 485 7.00 1.95 15.80
N LEU A 486 7.82 2.27 16.80
CA LEU A 486 9.16 2.83 16.60
C LEU A 486 10.09 1.77 15.99
N ILE A 487 10.03 0.53 16.47
CA ILE A 487 10.80 -0.58 15.90
C ILE A 487 10.40 -0.81 14.44
N ILE A 488 9.10 -0.88 14.11
CA ILE A 488 8.60 -1.03 12.74
C ILE A 488 9.09 0.13 11.85
N LYS A 489 9.06 1.38 12.33
CA LYS A 489 9.58 2.57 11.62
C LYS A 489 11.07 2.44 11.29
N SER A 490 11.84 1.77 12.13
CA SER A 490 13.28 1.54 11.95
C SER A 490 13.58 0.44 10.92
N GLN A 491 12.62 -0.47 10.65
CA GLN A 491 12.83 -1.59 9.72
C GLN A 491 13.02 -1.11 8.28
N LYS A 492 13.64 -1.95 7.45
CA LYS A 492 13.49 -1.84 6.01
C LYS A 492 12.07 -2.27 5.61
N ARG A 493 11.59 -1.78 4.49
CA ARG A 493 10.31 -2.26 3.95
C ARG A 493 10.50 -3.62 3.29
N ALA A 494 9.53 -4.49 3.45
CA ALA A 494 9.44 -5.71 2.66
C ALA A 494 9.13 -5.37 1.20
N LEU A 495 9.78 -6.05 0.25
CA LEU A 495 9.68 -5.84 -1.18
C LEU A 495 9.54 -7.19 -1.89
N TYR A 496 8.91 -7.18 -3.06
CA TYR A 496 8.97 -8.33 -3.95
C TYR A 496 10.30 -8.36 -4.70
N GLY A 497 10.81 -9.56 -4.97
CA GLY A 497 12.04 -9.78 -5.74
C GLY A 497 12.06 -11.16 -6.39
N GLU A 498 12.84 -11.31 -7.45
CA GLU A 498 12.90 -12.54 -8.25
C GLU A 498 13.70 -13.68 -7.59
N TYR A 499 14.49 -13.36 -6.57
CA TYR A 499 15.24 -14.32 -5.75
C TYR A 499 14.93 -14.10 -4.27
N SER A 500 14.99 -15.19 -3.50
CA SER A 500 14.82 -15.13 -2.06
C SER A 500 16.04 -14.50 -1.37
N LYS A 501 15.77 -13.51 -0.48
CA LYS A 501 16.74 -12.91 0.43
C LYS A 501 16.36 -13.11 1.90
N GLY A 502 15.31 -13.92 2.14
CA GLY A 502 14.75 -14.13 3.47
C GLY A 502 13.79 -13.03 3.93
N HIS A 503 13.21 -13.26 5.10
CA HIS A 503 12.28 -12.32 5.73
C HIS A 503 12.65 -12.12 7.19
N PHE A 504 13.44 -11.07 7.47
CA PHE A 504 13.99 -10.78 8.80
C PHE A 504 12.92 -10.71 9.90
N GLY A 505 11.84 -9.92 9.69
CA GLY A 505 10.81 -9.75 10.71
C GLY A 505 10.08 -11.05 11.07
N LEU A 506 9.94 -12.00 10.13
CA LEU A 506 9.30 -13.30 10.36
C LEU A 506 10.29 -14.40 10.77
N GLY A 507 11.61 -14.16 10.69
CA GLY A 507 12.64 -15.17 10.96
C GLY A 507 12.77 -16.24 9.88
N PHE A 508 12.38 -15.99 8.63
CA PHE A 508 12.37 -16.99 7.56
C PHE A 508 13.53 -16.83 6.59
N LYS A 509 14.17 -17.94 6.23
CA LYS A 509 15.23 -17.98 5.20
C LYS A 509 14.68 -17.80 3.79
N THR A 510 13.44 -18.17 3.54
CA THR A 510 12.73 -17.94 2.29
C THR A 510 11.24 -17.73 2.56
N TYR A 511 10.64 -16.81 1.82
CA TYR A 511 9.23 -16.47 2.01
C TYR A 511 8.62 -15.91 0.72
N SER A 512 7.38 -16.26 0.45
CA SER A 512 6.60 -15.68 -0.62
C SER A 512 5.13 -15.59 -0.21
N HIS A 513 4.36 -14.80 -0.92
CA HIS A 513 2.92 -14.71 -0.76
C HIS A 513 2.23 -15.70 -1.71
N PHE A 514 1.47 -16.64 -1.14
CA PHE A 514 0.75 -17.69 -1.87
C PHE A 514 -0.75 -17.69 -1.55
N THR A 515 -1.13 -17.22 -0.37
CA THR A 515 -2.41 -17.53 0.26
C THR A 515 -3.54 -16.53 -0.02
N SER A 516 -3.33 -15.53 -0.89
CA SER A 516 -4.39 -14.55 -1.19
C SER A 516 -4.43 -14.11 -2.66
N PRO A 517 -4.63 -15.03 -3.63
CA PRO A 517 -4.61 -14.73 -5.06
C PRO A 517 -5.83 -13.92 -5.54
N ILE A 518 -6.93 -13.87 -4.78
CA ILE A 518 -8.10 -13.05 -5.12
C ILE A 518 -7.77 -11.56 -4.99
N ARG A 519 -6.90 -11.19 -4.03
CA ARG A 519 -6.61 -9.80 -3.69
C ARG A 519 -5.16 -9.36 -3.88
N ARG A 520 -4.24 -10.27 -4.25
CA ARG A 520 -2.83 -9.96 -4.55
C ARG A 520 -2.39 -10.62 -5.84
N TYR A 521 -1.95 -9.81 -6.80
CA TYR A 521 -1.43 -10.32 -8.08
C TYR A 521 -0.13 -11.13 -7.92
N SER A 522 0.66 -10.85 -6.89
CA SER A 522 1.85 -11.62 -6.53
C SER A 522 1.54 -13.10 -6.30
N ASP A 523 0.45 -13.38 -5.61
CA ASP A 523 0.01 -14.75 -5.28
C ASP A 523 -0.53 -15.46 -6.52
N LEU A 524 -1.33 -14.77 -7.34
CA LEU A 524 -1.78 -15.29 -8.63
C LEU A 524 -0.60 -15.66 -9.53
N LEU A 525 0.42 -14.80 -9.62
CA LEU A 525 1.63 -15.07 -10.38
C LEU A 525 2.39 -16.27 -9.81
N LEU A 526 2.50 -16.38 -8.48
CA LEU A 526 3.15 -17.52 -7.84
C LEU A 526 2.41 -18.82 -8.14
N HIS A 527 1.06 -18.85 -8.09
CA HIS A 527 0.26 -20.02 -8.47
C HIS A 527 0.57 -20.47 -9.90
N ARG A 528 0.63 -19.54 -10.84
CA ARG A 528 0.99 -19.84 -12.24
C ARG A 528 2.39 -20.44 -12.39
N LEU A 529 3.38 -19.88 -11.68
CA LEU A 529 4.76 -20.38 -11.68
C LEU A 529 4.85 -21.79 -11.10
N LEU A 530 4.10 -22.09 -10.04
CA LEU A 530 4.06 -23.41 -9.42
C LEU A 530 3.41 -24.46 -10.33
N LYS A 531 2.31 -24.09 -11.02
CA LYS A 531 1.68 -24.97 -12.03
C LYS A 531 2.60 -25.20 -13.23
N ALA A 532 3.30 -24.17 -13.69
CA ALA A 532 4.21 -24.23 -14.82
C ALA A 532 5.53 -24.96 -14.53
N LYS A 533 5.82 -25.36 -13.29
CA LYS A 533 7.12 -25.90 -12.84
C LYS A 533 7.64 -27.06 -13.71
N LYS A 534 6.75 -27.87 -14.29
CA LYS A 534 7.09 -28.99 -15.18
C LYS A 534 7.18 -28.60 -16.67
N ASP A 535 6.77 -27.40 -17.04
CA ASP A 535 6.84 -26.86 -18.39
C ASP A 535 7.87 -25.73 -18.45
N GLU A 536 9.07 -26.07 -18.93
CA GLU A 536 10.17 -25.10 -19.02
C GLU A 536 9.85 -23.91 -19.95
N LYS A 537 9.04 -24.10 -21.00
CA LYS A 537 8.68 -23.01 -21.94
C LYS A 537 7.74 -22.03 -21.26
N LEU A 538 6.71 -22.53 -20.61
CA LEU A 538 5.74 -21.72 -19.86
C LEU A 538 6.43 -21.03 -18.68
N THR A 539 7.27 -21.75 -17.93
CA THR A 539 8.06 -21.15 -16.83
C THR A 539 8.95 -20.01 -17.33
N ARG A 540 9.68 -20.20 -18.43
CA ARG A 540 10.54 -19.15 -19.02
C ARG A 540 9.72 -17.95 -19.47
N PHE A 541 8.57 -18.18 -20.04
CA PHE A 541 7.63 -17.15 -20.47
C PHE A 541 7.09 -16.32 -19.28
N LEU A 542 6.64 -16.98 -18.20
CA LEU A 542 6.16 -16.31 -16.98
C LEU A 542 7.26 -15.55 -16.23
N LEU A 543 8.52 -15.98 -16.35
CA LEU A 543 9.68 -15.32 -15.75
C LEU A 543 10.24 -14.18 -16.60
N GLN A 544 9.68 -13.94 -17.80
CA GLN A 544 10.06 -12.78 -18.59
C GLN A 544 9.70 -11.49 -17.85
N ASP A 545 10.68 -10.58 -17.73
CA ASP A 545 10.53 -9.30 -17.02
C ASP A 545 10.10 -9.41 -15.54
N ILE A 546 10.33 -10.56 -14.89
CA ILE A 546 9.91 -10.81 -13.50
C ILE A 546 10.49 -9.80 -12.52
N GLU A 547 11.75 -9.37 -12.70
CA GLU A 547 12.40 -8.37 -11.85
C GLU A 547 11.60 -7.05 -11.86
N LYS A 548 11.31 -6.55 -13.05
CA LYS A 548 10.50 -5.33 -13.21
C LYS A 548 9.10 -5.50 -12.63
N LEU A 549 8.48 -6.65 -12.83
CA LEU A 549 7.15 -6.94 -12.28
C LEU A 549 7.18 -6.95 -10.74
N CYS A 550 8.22 -7.48 -10.11
CA CYS A 550 8.41 -7.42 -8.66
C CYS A 550 8.53 -5.98 -8.14
N GLU A 551 9.28 -5.12 -8.86
CA GLU A 551 9.39 -3.69 -8.54
C GLU A 551 8.04 -2.98 -8.67
N ASP A 552 7.32 -3.22 -9.77
CA ASP A 552 6.00 -2.63 -10.04
C ASP A 552 4.99 -3.06 -8.96
N LEU A 553 4.92 -4.35 -8.61
CA LEU A 553 4.05 -4.86 -7.55
C LEU A 553 4.39 -4.27 -6.19
N SER A 554 5.68 -4.12 -5.86
CA SER A 554 6.10 -3.45 -4.61
C SER A 554 5.67 -1.97 -4.57
N LYS A 555 5.58 -1.31 -5.73
CA LYS A 555 5.06 0.05 -5.85
C LYS A 555 3.55 0.09 -5.72
N LEU A 556 2.83 -0.80 -6.42
CA LEU A 556 1.37 -0.89 -6.42
C LEU A 556 0.80 -1.20 -5.04
N GLU A 557 1.47 -2.08 -4.26
CA GLU A 557 1.12 -2.36 -2.87
C GLU A 557 1.12 -1.08 -2.03
N ARG A 558 2.22 -0.31 -2.11
CA ARG A 558 2.33 0.97 -1.38
C ARG A 558 1.31 2.02 -1.84
N GLU A 559 0.93 1.98 -3.09
CA GLU A 559 -0.11 2.88 -3.62
C GLU A 559 -1.48 2.49 -3.07
N ALA A 560 -1.80 1.20 -3.00
CA ALA A 560 -3.05 0.72 -2.41
C ALA A 560 -3.20 1.16 -0.94
N ASP A 561 -2.14 1.00 -0.14
CA ASP A 561 -2.12 1.50 1.26
C ASP A 561 -2.35 3.01 1.33
N LYS A 562 -1.66 3.77 0.47
CA LYS A 562 -1.78 5.24 0.48
C LYS A 562 -3.18 5.72 0.08
N VAL A 563 -3.85 5.02 -0.83
CA VAL A 563 -5.26 5.32 -1.18
C VAL A 563 -6.15 5.19 0.06
N ALA A 564 -6.02 4.08 0.79
CA ALA A 564 -6.80 3.85 2.01
C ALA A 564 -6.48 4.91 3.08
N TRP A 565 -5.20 5.20 3.33
CA TRP A 565 -4.79 6.21 4.31
C TRP A 565 -5.26 7.62 3.93
N GLU A 566 -5.15 8.02 2.65
CA GLU A 566 -5.64 9.32 2.20
C GLU A 566 -7.14 9.47 2.41
N PHE A 567 -7.92 8.43 2.10
CA PHE A 567 -9.35 8.41 2.36
C PHE A 567 -9.64 8.60 3.85
N MET A 568 -8.96 7.85 4.73
CA MET A 568 -9.11 7.97 6.18
C MET A 568 -8.74 9.37 6.68
N ASP A 569 -7.62 9.92 6.23
CA ASP A 569 -7.18 11.28 6.61
C ASP A 569 -8.23 12.34 6.21
N ARG A 570 -8.88 12.19 5.04
CA ARG A 570 -9.97 13.08 4.61
C ARG A 570 -11.17 12.98 5.54
N LYS A 571 -11.57 11.78 5.94
CA LYS A 571 -12.68 11.58 6.88
C LYS A 571 -12.35 12.16 8.27
N PHE A 572 -11.13 11.97 8.75
CA PHE A 572 -10.67 12.62 9.98
C PHE A 572 -10.66 14.14 9.89
N ALA A 573 -10.21 14.71 8.77
CA ALA A 573 -10.20 16.14 8.58
C ALA A 573 -11.62 16.73 8.57
N ARG A 574 -12.58 16.06 7.92
CA ARG A 574 -13.98 16.52 7.95
C ARG A 574 -14.59 16.47 9.34
N TRP A 575 -14.34 15.40 10.09
CA TRP A 575 -14.76 15.33 11.49
C TRP A 575 -14.13 16.46 12.31
N ALA A 576 -12.83 16.67 12.18
CA ALA A 576 -12.10 17.67 12.95
C ALA A 576 -12.50 19.11 12.63
N ASP A 577 -13.06 19.39 11.45
CA ASP A 577 -13.56 20.72 11.08
C ASP A 577 -14.72 21.17 12.00
N GLY A 578 -15.59 20.23 12.37
CA GLY A 578 -16.64 20.45 13.36
C GLY A 578 -16.16 20.55 14.82
N GLU A 579 -14.88 20.23 15.06
CA GLU A 579 -14.30 20.15 16.39
C GLU A 579 -13.25 21.27 16.67
N ILE A 580 -13.13 22.25 15.78
CA ILE A 580 -12.19 23.36 15.94
C ILE A 580 -12.47 24.10 17.26
N GLY A 581 -11.40 24.32 18.03
CA GLY A 581 -11.45 24.96 19.34
C GLY A 581 -11.58 24.01 20.52
N LYS A 582 -11.93 22.73 20.30
CA LYS A 582 -11.97 21.70 21.34
C LYS A 582 -10.60 21.05 21.54
N SER A 583 -10.41 20.43 22.69
CA SER A 583 -9.18 19.74 23.10
C SER A 583 -9.42 18.26 23.28
N PHE A 584 -8.46 17.43 22.81
CA PHE A 584 -8.56 15.98 22.80
C PHE A 584 -7.28 15.32 23.31
N LYS A 585 -7.42 14.19 23.98
CA LYS A 585 -6.29 13.36 24.39
C LYS A 585 -5.60 12.79 23.16
N SER A 586 -4.29 12.87 23.13
CA SER A 586 -3.47 12.44 22.02
C SER A 586 -2.14 11.90 22.51
N ILE A 587 -1.45 11.09 21.67
CA ILE A 587 -0.11 10.57 21.92
C ILE A 587 0.84 11.18 20.89
N VAL A 588 1.96 11.71 21.32
CA VAL A 588 3.00 12.27 20.44
C VAL A 588 3.71 11.13 19.73
N THR A 589 3.57 11.05 18.42
CA THR A 589 4.18 9.98 17.58
C THR A 589 5.40 10.45 16.80
N ASP A 590 5.59 11.76 16.68
CA ASP A 590 6.79 12.36 16.12
C ASP A 590 7.12 13.60 16.93
N SER A 591 8.34 13.68 17.46
CA SER A 591 8.81 14.80 18.29
C SER A 591 9.67 15.74 17.45
N GLY A 592 9.58 17.04 17.73
CA GLY A 592 10.37 18.05 17.07
C GLY A 592 9.53 19.29 16.70
N LYS A 593 10.16 20.23 16.01
CA LYS A 593 9.47 21.41 15.51
C LYS A 593 8.44 20.97 14.44
N ASN A 594 7.14 21.22 14.70
CA ASN A 594 6.01 20.70 13.93
C ASN A 594 5.90 19.16 14.01
N GLY A 595 5.95 18.60 15.21
CA GLY A 595 5.73 17.19 15.47
C GLY A 595 4.31 16.73 15.12
N ILE A 596 4.05 15.45 15.32
CA ILE A 596 2.74 14.84 15.06
C ILE A 596 2.24 14.19 16.34
N ALA A 597 1.00 14.49 16.71
CA ALA A 597 0.26 13.73 17.70
C ALA A 597 -0.82 12.88 17.02
N ARG A 598 -1.08 11.72 17.57
CA ARG A 598 -2.16 10.82 17.15
C ARG A 598 -3.28 10.89 18.18
N LEU A 599 -4.48 11.15 17.72
CA LEU A 599 -5.66 11.22 18.56
C LEU A 599 -5.92 9.87 19.27
N ASP A 600 -6.11 9.91 20.57
CA ASP A 600 -6.39 8.75 21.44
C ASP A 600 -7.50 9.10 22.45
N ASP A 601 -8.64 9.48 21.92
CA ASP A 601 -9.84 9.84 22.68
C ASP A 601 -11.05 9.01 22.18
N GLU A 602 -12.27 9.54 22.19
CA GLU A 602 -13.45 8.89 21.61
C GLU A 602 -13.25 8.53 20.14
N ILE A 603 -12.68 9.47 19.36
CA ILE A 603 -12.16 9.18 18.02
C ILE A 603 -10.67 8.89 18.12
N LYS A 604 -10.23 7.77 17.53
CA LYS A 604 -8.84 7.30 17.58
C LYS A 604 -8.19 7.30 16.20
N GLY A 605 -6.89 7.57 16.17
CA GLY A 605 -6.06 7.36 14.99
C GLY A 605 -5.80 8.61 14.14
N ALA A 606 -6.59 9.67 14.26
CA ALA A 606 -6.37 10.91 13.50
C ALA A 606 -5.00 11.53 13.80
N ARG A 607 -4.32 11.97 12.75
CA ARG A 607 -3.02 12.64 12.85
C ARG A 607 -3.21 14.15 12.98
N ILE A 608 -2.64 14.75 14.02
CA ILE A 608 -2.67 16.20 14.28
C ILE A 608 -1.26 16.75 14.15
N PHE A 609 -1.04 17.69 13.24
CA PHE A 609 0.22 18.41 13.06
C PHE A 609 0.35 19.49 14.12
N LEU A 610 1.37 19.39 14.98
CA LEU A 610 1.58 20.32 16.07
C LEU A 610 2.25 21.61 15.57
N LEU A 611 1.66 22.74 15.89
CA LEU A 611 2.15 24.06 15.46
C LEU A 611 3.21 24.60 16.42
N ASN A 612 4.47 24.65 15.97
CA ASN A 612 5.61 25.29 16.66
C ASN A 612 5.92 24.77 18.07
N GLU A 613 5.64 23.49 18.35
CA GLU A 613 5.82 22.92 19.68
C GLU A 613 6.73 21.69 19.65
N ASN A 614 7.59 21.57 20.66
CA ASN A 614 8.42 20.41 20.93
C ASN A 614 7.75 19.61 22.04
N ALA A 615 6.86 18.69 21.66
CA ALA A 615 6.27 17.75 22.61
C ALA A 615 7.14 16.49 22.74
N PRO A 616 7.34 15.94 23.96
CA PRO A 616 8.15 14.74 24.15
C PRO A 616 7.51 13.53 23.47
N LEU A 617 8.34 12.69 22.83
CA LEU A 617 7.92 11.48 22.16
C LEU A 617 7.18 10.54 23.12
N LEU A 618 6.13 9.88 22.63
CA LEU A 618 5.24 8.95 23.33
C LEU A 618 4.55 9.51 24.59
N LYS A 619 4.65 10.81 24.85
CA LYS A 619 3.88 11.43 25.93
C LYS A 619 2.43 11.60 25.52
N ARG A 620 1.54 11.35 26.49
CA ARG A 620 0.12 11.71 26.38
C ARG A 620 -0.02 13.21 26.58
N VAL A 621 -0.77 13.84 25.71
CA VAL A 621 -0.95 15.30 25.67
C VAL A 621 -2.41 15.63 25.41
N LEU A 622 -2.85 16.79 25.90
CA LEU A 622 -4.11 17.37 25.53
C LEU A 622 -3.84 18.34 24.36
N VAL A 623 -4.39 18.06 23.19
CA VAL A 623 -4.18 18.87 21.98
C VAL A 623 -5.46 19.60 21.61
N LYS A 624 -5.40 20.94 21.52
CA LYS A 624 -6.48 21.76 21.00
C LYS A 624 -6.41 21.84 19.48
N ILE A 625 -7.49 21.47 18.78
CA ILE A 625 -7.60 21.65 17.33
C ILE A 625 -7.72 23.15 17.03
N VAL A 626 -6.80 23.69 16.22
CA VAL A 626 -6.72 25.13 15.89
C VAL A 626 -7.28 25.40 14.52
N SER A 627 -6.98 24.57 13.54
CA SER A 627 -7.46 24.71 12.18
C SER A 627 -7.42 23.38 11.44
N VAL A 628 -8.22 23.29 10.38
CA VAL A 628 -8.29 22.13 9.50
C VAL A 628 -8.16 22.58 8.05
N ASP A 629 -7.43 21.82 7.27
CA ASP A 629 -7.37 21.96 5.82
C ASP A 629 -8.02 20.74 5.19
N ILE A 630 -9.30 20.83 4.85
CA ILE A 630 -10.08 19.76 4.22
C ILE A 630 -9.49 19.39 2.85
N ALA A 631 -9.00 20.38 2.10
CA ALA A 631 -8.45 20.15 0.77
C ALA A 631 -7.19 19.26 0.82
N MET A 632 -6.32 19.53 1.81
CA MET A 632 -5.08 18.79 2.03
C MET A 632 -5.23 17.64 3.03
N ALA A 633 -6.43 17.41 3.57
CA ALA A 633 -6.72 16.40 4.58
C ALA A 633 -5.80 16.52 5.82
N LYS A 634 -5.60 17.73 6.36
CA LYS A 634 -4.68 18.00 7.47
C LYS A 634 -5.39 18.67 8.64
N ILE A 635 -5.08 18.20 9.84
CA ILE A 635 -5.55 18.75 11.11
C ILE A 635 -4.36 19.40 11.80
N TYR A 636 -4.52 20.64 12.25
CA TYR A 636 -3.49 21.39 12.97
C TYR A 636 -3.95 21.64 14.40
N GLY A 637 -3.04 21.45 15.35
CA GLY A 637 -3.33 21.62 16.76
C GLY A 637 -2.17 22.21 17.55
N ARG A 638 -2.46 22.56 18.81
CA ARG A 638 -1.45 22.97 19.80
C ARG A 638 -1.61 22.16 21.07
N VAL A 639 -0.50 21.78 21.65
CA VAL A 639 -0.48 21.14 22.96
C VAL A 639 -0.93 22.17 24.02
N VAL A 640 -1.95 21.82 24.78
CA VAL A 640 -2.45 22.63 25.89
C VAL A 640 -1.83 22.17 27.20
N GLU A 641 -1.64 20.84 27.33
CA GLU A 641 -1.16 20.21 28.56
C GLU A 641 -0.44 18.90 28.22
N VAL A 642 0.61 18.60 28.97
CA VAL A 642 1.25 17.27 28.97
C VAL A 642 0.64 16.48 30.12
N LEU A 643 -0.03 15.38 29.79
CA LEU A 643 -0.71 14.54 30.77
C LEU A 643 0.31 13.61 31.46
N ASN A 644 0.10 13.39 32.75
CA ASN A 644 0.98 12.53 33.57
C ASN A 644 0.75 11.04 33.27
#